data_7dbe79755af1020b99a84f38004a6a1d
#
_entry.id   7dbe79755af1020b99a84f38004a6a1d
#
_cell.length_a   1.000
_cell.length_b   1.000
_cell.length_c   1.000
_cell.angle_alpha   90.00
_cell.angle_beta   90.00
_cell.angle_gamma   90.00
#
_symmetry.space_group_name_H-M   'P 1'
#
loop_
_entity.id
_entity.type
_entity.pdbx_description
1 polymer ?
#
loop_
_entity_poly.entity_id
_entity_poly.type
_entity_poly.pdbx_seq_one_letter_code
_entity_poly.pdbx_strand_id
1 'polypeptide(L)'
;MPSRTLRMCHLACLLVAASTLAAAPSARAQQPNDTAYTARIKQYLEDPRISTELVDHLPASATVPTPLKVLGHIIGTPGILDHSADIYKYFDALAKASPRVKVWRIGKTEEGREMILVAIADEATIKDLDKYRAMNAALGDPRKTTPEEAQRLIHTAKPIYYLTSGIHSPEFGGPEMLMELGYRLAVEETPFVQEIRNNVITLITPVIEPDGRDKAVDTYYYNKAQPNGAERLPLMYWGRYVQHDDNRDGMGQFLELTKHTTQAVLDWHPTILHDLHEAQTYLYASTGSGPYNEQIDPITIDEWWLLAENDVMEMTKRGVPGVWTYGFYDGWTPNYLFFIAHTHNEVGRFYEVQSYGPDNYVVKPRPTTTSREWFRPNPPLDSINWGPRNNTNIQESAILFALSDVAKNKETFLDNYWRKNVRAVDKGKTGPIYGWVIPAQQYRKANAADAVNDLRAQGLEVETANAAFTAGGVSVKAGDYIIRGDQPYRTLADMYFALQHFSPKNPAPYDDTGWTFPLMRDITVTAIDDKTLLDQPMTMLTKDAVAPGGVSGSGSVLVVDNTADNNVAAFRFKFAKTKMQAAEEDFDAGGHHFRAGAMIIPNANRAQMEPELAKLGLSAFAMASAPNVKTHELDVPRIGYVHSWTRTQDEGWVRAALDTYGIPYTYFGDIKLRDANLRQKYDVIVMPHIGGTVQSMVNGIPKTGATALPYKKTAEFQSFGTPDSSSDIRGGMGLDGVKNLEEFVEQGGTLIVEGSTSEIFPAYNLAPGVSIEQPDSLFARGSIMRGDITDMSSPIVYGYEHDEIPVYFNQGPVMRVATGPGEFFGGFNRGPDVGQDVTPMATPMPLSPWNPDSVAADRISARGTASGVVRLRARVAPNANADTASHGPRVIMRFPRRPADMLLSGTLQGGEALSDRAQIVDESVGKGHIVMFAIRPFWRWQTQGTYMLGFNAIMNWNHLDAGRHAAAAPQVGQR
;
A
#
# COMPACT_ATOMS: atom_id res chain seq x y z
N MET A 1 -67.96 60.92 -44.20
CA MET A 1 -68.45 60.67 -42.78
C MET A 1 -67.54 59.69 -42.14
N PRO A 2 -66.65 60.10 -41.26
CA PRO A 2 -65.91 59.19 -40.42
C PRO A 2 -66.22 59.51 -38.94
N SER A 3 -66.28 58.51 -38.10
CA SER A 3 -66.13 58.61 -36.65
C SER A 3 -67.11 57.70 -35.84
N ARG A 4 -66.82 56.43 -35.82
CA ARG A 4 -67.34 55.55 -34.77
C ARG A 4 -66.44 54.32 -34.42
N THR A 5 -65.29 54.24 -35.04
CA THR A 5 -64.39 53.03 -34.84
C THR A 5 -63.14 53.30 -33.95
N LEU A 6 -63.03 54.55 -33.39
CA LEU A 6 -61.83 54.89 -32.62
C LEU A 6 -62.02 54.90 -31.11
N ARG A 7 -63.23 54.58 -30.56
CA ARG A 7 -63.45 54.57 -29.12
C ARG A 7 -63.57 53.20 -28.46
N MET A 8 -63.55 52.09 -29.25
CA MET A 8 -63.54 50.74 -28.67
C MET A 8 -62.13 50.13 -28.53
N CYS A 9 -61.15 50.70 -29.19
CA CYS A 9 -59.78 50.22 -29.04
C CYS A 9 -59.03 50.68 -27.76
N HIS A 10 -59.47 51.78 -27.13
CA HIS A 10 -58.83 52.32 -25.91
C HIS A 10 -59.27 51.67 -24.60
N LEU A 11 -60.44 50.96 -24.60
CA LEU A 11 -60.93 50.30 -23.40
C LEU A 11 -60.39 48.81 -23.35
N ALA A 12 -60.06 48.20 -24.45
CA ALA A 12 -59.46 46.86 -24.53
C ALA A 12 -57.96 46.86 -24.14
N CYS A 13 -57.27 47.99 -24.42
CA CYS A 13 -55.85 48.10 -24.01
C CYS A 13 -55.59 48.34 -22.53
N LEU A 14 -56.55 48.92 -21.79
CA LEU A 14 -56.44 49.13 -20.36
C LEU A 14 -56.81 47.94 -19.49
N LEU A 15 -57.57 47.00 -20.02
CA LEU A 15 -57.92 45.70 -19.34
C LEU A 15 -56.88 44.61 -19.54
N VAL A 16 -56.05 44.71 -20.60
CA VAL A 16 -54.90 43.80 -20.80
C VAL A 16 -53.64 44.25 -20.03
N ALA A 17 -53.51 45.55 -19.74
CA ALA A 17 -52.40 46.07 -18.93
C ALA A 17 -52.58 45.85 -17.42
N ALA A 18 -53.83 45.56 -16.92
CA ALA A 18 -54.05 45.26 -15.52
C ALA A 18 -53.95 43.79 -15.12
N SER A 19 -53.83 42.86 -16.11
CA SER A 19 -53.72 41.41 -15.83
C SER A 19 -52.30 40.85 -16.03
N THR A 20 -51.30 41.70 -16.39
CA THR A 20 -49.90 41.30 -16.48
C THR A 20 -49.00 41.77 -15.32
N LEU A 21 -49.63 42.30 -14.25
CA LEU A 21 -48.92 42.75 -13.05
C LEU A 21 -48.95 41.70 -11.88
N ALA A 22 -49.31 40.46 -12.17
CA ALA A 22 -49.36 39.43 -11.13
C ALA A 22 -48.58 38.18 -11.58
N ALA A 23 -47.29 38.27 -11.68
CA ALA A 23 -46.27 37.22 -11.43
C ALA A 23 -44.91 37.77 -11.86
N ALA A 24 -44.44 38.82 -11.19
CA ALA A 24 -43.01 38.95 -11.07
C ALA A 24 -42.55 37.75 -10.23
N PRO A 25 -41.66 36.91 -10.69
CA PRO A 25 -41.06 35.94 -9.79
C PRO A 25 -40.47 36.77 -8.65
N SER A 26 -40.88 36.50 -7.41
CA SER A 26 -40.23 37.06 -6.25
C SER A 26 -38.76 36.78 -6.40
N ALA A 27 -37.93 37.78 -6.66
CA ALA A 27 -36.51 37.66 -6.59
C ALA A 27 -36.23 37.05 -5.23
N ARG A 28 -35.90 35.73 -5.19
CA ARG A 28 -35.44 35.09 -3.95
C ARG A 28 -34.32 36.01 -3.45
N ALA A 29 -34.49 36.55 -2.25
CA ALA A 29 -33.44 37.34 -1.62
C ALA A 29 -32.17 36.49 -1.65
N GLN A 30 -31.11 37.05 -2.20
CA GLN A 30 -29.83 36.35 -2.25
C GLN A 30 -29.44 35.97 -0.83
N GLN A 31 -29.06 34.68 -0.64
CA GLN A 31 -28.63 34.19 0.67
C GLN A 31 -27.48 35.05 1.19
N PRO A 32 -27.56 35.58 2.42
CA PRO A 32 -26.50 36.39 2.97
C PRO A 32 -25.24 35.59 3.21
N ASN A 33 -24.08 36.22 3.13
CA ASN A 33 -22.80 35.64 3.47
C ASN A 33 -22.51 35.77 4.98
N ASP A 34 -21.82 34.82 5.57
CA ASP A 34 -21.18 34.96 6.89
C ASP A 34 -20.04 35.98 6.74
N THR A 35 -20.29 37.21 7.21
CA THR A 35 -19.36 38.34 7.01
C THR A 35 -18.06 38.14 7.74
N ALA A 36 -18.07 37.50 8.92
CA ALA A 36 -16.87 37.26 9.71
C ALA A 36 -15.98 36.19 9.08
N TYR A 37 -16.58 35.08 8.62
CA TYR A 37 -15.88 34.02 7.92
C TYR A 37 -15.31 34.50 6.58
N THR A 38 -16.13 35.15 5.78
CA THR A 38 -15.77 35.72 4.47
C THR A 38 -14.62 36.74 4.55
N ALA A 39 -14.61 37.60 5.57
CA ALA A 39 -13.53 38.55 5.79
C ALA A 39 -12.19 37.83 6.06
N ARG A 40 -12.22 36.72 6.82
CA ARG A 40 -11.01 35.90 7.12
C ARG A 40 -10.55 35.09 5.91
N ILE A 41 -11.45 34.60 5.05
CA ILE A 41 -11.07 33.98 3.76
C ILE A 41 -10.17 34.95 2.99
N LYS A 42 -10.64 36.20 2.82
CA LYS A 42 -9.89 37.24 2.10
C LYS A 42 -8.58 37.63 2.79
N GLN A 43 -8.58 37.62 4.12
CA GLN A 43 -7.40 37.97 4.92
C GLN A 43 -6.28 36.91 4.79
N TYR A 44 -6.61 35.62 4.73
CA TYR A 44 -5.64 34.52 4.76
C TYR A 44 -5.25 34.03 3.37
N LEU A 45 -5.91 34.51 2.32
CA LEU A 45 -5.59 34.19 0.93
C LEU A 45 -4.34 34.96 0.50
N GLU A 46 -3.21 34.25 0.37
CA GLU A 46 -1.90 34.83 0.06
C GLU A 46 -1.78 35.29 -1.41
N ASP A 47 -2.43 34.58 -2.35
CA ASP A 47 -2.53 34.98 -3.74
C ASP A 47 -4.02 34.96 -4.16
N PRO A 48 -4.62 36.12 -4.45
CA PRO A 48 -6.03 36.23 -4.77
C PRO A 48 -6.42 35.54 -6.09
N ARG A 49 -5.46 35.21 -6.96
CA ARG A 49 -5.73 34.48 -8.20
C ARG A 49 -6.10 33.01 -7.91
N ILE A 50 -5.70 32.51 -6.74
CA ILE A 50 -6.02 31.14 -6.30
C ILE A 50 -7.37 31.14 -5.59
N SER A 51 -8.40 31.52 -6.30
CA SER A 51 -9.78 31.51 -5.81
C SER A 51 -10.77 31.63 -6.96
N THR A 52 -12.00 31.24 -6.72
CA THR A 52 -13.13 31.45 -7.63
C THR A 52 -14.28 32.09 -6.90
N GLU A 53 -15.29 32.54 -7.65
CA GLU A 53 -16.53 33.07 -7.11
C GLU A 53 -17.32 32.09 -6.23
N LEU A 54 -16.99 30.79 -6.32
CA LEU A 54 -17.65 29.76 -5.52
C LEU A 54 -17.12 29.69 -4.08
N VAL A 55 -15.86 30.11 -3.84
CA VAL A 55 -15.14 29.89 -2.57
C VAL A 55 -14.57 31.19 -1.96
N ASP A 56 -14.75 32.33 -2.58
CA ASP A 56 -14.30 33.65 -2.08
C ASP A 56 -15.13 34.16 -0.88
N HIS A 57 -16.19 33.46 -0.54
CA HIS A 57 -17.12 33.73 0.56
C HIS A 57 -17.67 32.44 1.15
N LEU A 58 -18.31 32.51 2.33
CA LEU A 58 -19.10 31.44 2.90
C LEU A 58 -20.53 31.87 3.13
N PRO A 59 -21.57 31.09 2.68
CA PRO A 59 -22.96 31.44 2.93
C PRO A 59 -23.29 31.35 4.42
N ALA A 60 -24.17 32.27 4.89
CA ALA A 60 -24.65 32.26 6.26
C ALA A 60 -25.79 31.29 6.46
N SER A 61 -25.84 30.66 7.65
CA SER A 61 -26.99 29.90 8.14
C SER A 61 -27.36 30.30 9.56
N ALA A 62 -28.65 30.40 9.82
CA ALA A 62 -29.15 30.65 11.18
C ALA A 62 -29.09 29.40 12.07
N THR A 63 -29.10 28.21 11.48
CA THR A 63 -29.26 26.92 12.18
C THR A 63 -28.04 26.03 12.11
N VAL A 64 -27.30 26.05 11.01
CA VAL A 64 -26.15 25.18 10.77
C VAL A 64 -24.86 25.93 11.17
N PRO A 65 -24.05 25.39 12.09
CA PRO A 65 -22.84 26.07 12.53
C PRO A 65 -21.74 25.97 11.49
N THR A 66 -21.00 27.06 11.26
CA THR A 66 -19.78 27.09 10.45
C THR A 66 -18.62 26.41 11.20
N PRO A 67 -17.51 26.01 10.52
CA PRO A 67 -16.28 25.61 11.19
C PRO A 67 -15.82 26.61 12.25
N LEU A 68 -15.88 27.91 11.96
CA LEU A 68 -15.54 28.96 12.91
C LEU A 68 -16.32 28.87 14.22
N LYS A 69 -17.61 28.52 14.18
CA LYS A 69 -18.44 28.38 15.38
C LYS A 69 -18.14 27.15 16.20
N VAL A 70 -17.68 26.06 15.57
CA VAL A 70 -17.44 24.78 16.25
C VAL A 70 -15.99 24.65 16.71
N LEU A 71 -15.04 25.06 15.86
CA LEU A 71 -13.60 24.88 16.04
C LEU A 71 -12.91 26.14 16.58
N GLY A 72 -13.53 27.35 16.39
CA GLY A 72 -12.96 28.63 16.82
C GLY A 72 -12.10 29.32 15.74
N HIS A 73 -11.89 28.71 14.61
CA HIS A 73 -11.14 29.23 13.46
C HIS A 73 -11.83 28.87 12.15
N ILE A 74 -11.45 29.54 11.06
CA ILE A 74 -11.88 29.16 9.71
C ILE A 74 -10.92 28.12 9.14
N ILE A 75 -11.41 27.35 8.17
CA ILE A 75 -10.54 26.41 7.44
C ILE A 75 -9.46 27.19 6.65
N GLY A 76 -8.25 26.65 6.65
CA GLY A 76 -7.08 27.30 6.04
C GLY A 76 -6.52 28.48 6.84
N THR A 77 -6.77 28.52 8.16
CA THR A 77 -6.12 29.51 9.06
C THR A 77 -4.63 29.16 9.20
N PRO A 78 -3.71 30.08 8.88
CA PRO A 78 -2.28 29.82 9.02
C PRO A 78 -1.91 29.41 10.44
N GLY A 79 -1.10 28.38 10.55
CA GLY A 79 -0.56 27.88 11.82
C GLY A 79 -1.53 27.09 12.68
N ILE A 80 -2.68 26.66 12.15
CA ILE A 80 -3.65 25.82 12.85
C ILE A 80 -3.89 24.53 12.06
N LEU A 81 -3.91 23.42 12.77
CA LEU A 81 -4.26 22.10 12.27
C LEU A 81 -5.19 21.40 13.27
N ASP A 82 -6.19 20.69 12.75
CA ASP A 82 -7.15 19.95 13.54
C ASP A 82 -6.79 18.47 13.63
N HIS A 83 -6.92 17.88 14.81
CA HIS A 83 -6.85 16.43 14.99
C HIS A 83 -8.06 15.73 14.36
N SER A 84 -7.96 14.45 14.08
CA SER A 84 -9.07 13.65 13.53
C SER A 84 -10.35 13.77 14.35
N ALA A 85 -10.24 13.80 15.67
CA ALA A 85 -11.37 13.97 16.59
C ALA A 85 -12.09 15.33 16.42
N ASP A 86 -11.38 16.43 16.13
CA ASP A 86 -11.97 17.74 15.90
C ASP A 86 -12.69 17.80 14.55
N ILE A 87 -12.11 17.20 13.51
CA ILE A 87 -12.75 17.04 12.20
C ILE A 87 -14.06 16.27 12.34
N TYR A 88 -14.04 15.14 13.06
CA TYR A 88 -15.26 14.33 13.29
C TYR A 88 -16.31 15.05 14.13
N LYS A 89 -15.89 15.75 15.17
CA LYS A 89 -16.78 16.64 15.98
C LYS A 89 -17.48 17.65 15.10
N TYR A 90 -16.79 18.21 14.10
CA TYR A 90 -17.41 19.15 13.17
C TYR A 90 -18.48 18.47 12.31
N PHE A 91 -18.19 17.33 11.71
CA PHE A 91 -19.19 16.59 10.90
C PHE A 91 -20.37 16.10 11.73
N ASP A 92 -20.17 15.70 12.98
CA ASP A 92 -21.26 15.36 13.91
C ASP A 92 -22.15 16.59 14.20
N ALA A 93 -21.54 17.76 14.40
CA ALA A 93 -22.30 19.01 14.59
C ALA A 93 -23.07 19.41 13.34
N LEU A 94 -22.50 19.23 12.15
CA LEU A 94 -23.12 19.47 10.86
C LEU A 94 -24.32 18.56 10.64
N ALA A 95 -24.17 17.26 10.86
CA ALA A 95 -25.25 16.27 10.73
C ALA A 95 -26.39 16.50 11.73
N LYS A 96 -26.06 16.90 12.95
CA LYS A 96 -27.08 17.25 13.97
C LYS A 96 -27.91 18.46 13.58
N ALA A 97 -27.30 19.41 12.85
CA ALA A 97 -27.93 20.70 12.52
C ALA A 97 -28.62 20.73 11.14
N SER A 98 -28.30 19.76 10.25
CA SER A 98 -28.81 19.75 8.88
C SER A 98 -29.41 18.39 8.50
N PRO A 99 -30.67 18.34 8.02
CA PRO A 99 -31.29 17.10 7.53
C PRO A 99 -30.70 16.64 6.17
N ARG A 100 -29.76 17.39 5.61
CA ARG A 100 -29.05 17.09 4.36
C ARG A 100 -27.76 16.31 4.57
N VAL A 101 -27.42 15.99 5.83
CA VAL A 101 -26.16 15.33 6.21
C VAL A 101 -26.44 14.14 7.11
N LYS A 102 -25.76 13.04 6.85
CA LYS A 102 -25.78 11.84 7.68
C LYS A 102 -24.36 11.32 7.88
N VAL A 103 -24.04 10.87 9.10
CA VAL A 103 -22.70 10.39 9.50
C VAL A 103 -22.83 8.98 10.07
N TRP A 104 -21.90 8.11 9.68
CA TRP A 104 -21.73 6.76 10.26
C TRP A 104 -20.30 6.59 10.76
N ARG A 105 -20.13 5.70 11.74
CA ARG A 105 -18.85 5.11 12.09
C ARG A 105 -18.71 3.84 11.26
N ILE A 106 -17.67 3.75 10.43
CA ILE A 106 -17.46 2.64 9.48
C ILE A 106 -16.42 1.64 9.98
N GLY A 107 -15.71 1.93 11.05
CA GLY A 107 -14.74 1.05 11.66
C GLY A 107 -13.75 1.77 12.54
N LYS A 108 -12.68 1.06 12.86
CA LYS A 108 -11.55 1.58 13.65
C LYS A 108 -10.24 1.25 12.95
N THR A 109 -9.25 2.10 13.18
CA THR A 109 -7.86 1.88 12.77
C THR A 109 -7.18 0.84 13.66
N GLU A 110 -5.97 0.47 13.33
CA GLU A 110 -5.11 -0.44 14.10
C GLU A 110 -4.77 0.08 15.50
N GLU A 111 -4.74 1.39 15.72
CA GLU A 111 -4.54 2.02 17.03
C GLU A 111 -5.86 2.30 17.76
N GLY A 112 -7.00 1.95 17.14
CA GLY A 112 -8.33 1.99 17.75
C GLY A 112 -9.08 3.31 17.59
N ARG A 113 -8.62 4.26 16.74
CA ARG A 113 -9.35 5.49 16.40
C ARG A 113 -10.50 5.18 15.45
N GLU A 114 -11.58 5.92 15.58
CA GLU A 114 -12.75 5.75 14.70
C GLU A 114 -12.48 6.27 13.29
N MET A 115 -13.15 5.68 12.31
CA MET A 115 -13.26 6.19 10.95
C MET A 115 -14.72 6.52 10.66
N ILE A 116 -14.98 7.60 9.90
CA ILE A 116 -16.32 8.04 9.58
C ILE A 116 -16.59 8.07 8.09
N LEU A 117 -17.87 7.88 7.74
CA LEU A 117 -18.41 8.12 6.42
C LEU A 117 -19.56 9.14 6.54
N VAL A 118 -19.54 10.17 5.70
CA VAL A 118 -20.52 11.22 5.67
C VAL A 118 -21.24 11.20 4.33
N ALA A 119 -22.59 11.30 4.32
CA ALA A 119 -23.35 11.50 3.10
C ALA A 119 -24.00 12.89 3.11
N ILE A 120 -23.92 13.58 1.97
CA ILE A 120 -24.54 14.91 1.79
C ILE A 120 -25.35 14.90 0.48
N ALA A 121 -26.62 15.26 0.57
CA ALA A 121 -27.55 15.41 -0.56
C ALA A 121 -28.76 16.25 -0.15
N ASP A 122 -29.73 16.40 -1.03
CA ASP A 122 -31.03 17.00 -0.65
C ASP A 122 -31.75 16.16 0.43
N GLU A 123 -32.65 16.79 1.16
CA GLU A 123 -33.34 16.20 2.33
C GLU A 123 -34.13 14.92 1.99
N ALA A 124 -34.75 14.89 0.81
CA ALA A 124 -35.50 13.71 0.36
C ALA A 124 -34.57 12.55 0.07
N THR A 125 -33.42 12.82 -0.53
CA THR A 125 -32.39 11.81 -0.82
C THR A 125 -31.79 11.27 0.46
N ILE A 126 -31.42 12.11 1.43
CA ILE A 126 -30.86 11.67 2.72
C ILE A 126 -31.86 10.79 3.50
N LYS A 127 -33.14 11.08 3.39
CA LYS A 127 -34.20 10.28 4.01
C LYS A 127 -34.31 8.89 3.37
N ASP A 128 -34.08 8.79 2.07
CA ASP A 128 -34.30 7.55 1.28
C ASP A 128 -32.96 6.97 0.73
N LEU A 129 -31.82 7.18 1.42
CA LEU A 129 -30.49 6.75 0.97
C LEU A 129 -30.42 5.28 0.57
N ASP A 130 -31.07 4.38 1.32
CA ASP A 130 -31.07 2.94 1.01
C ASP A 130 -31.70 2.63 -0.35
N LYS A 131 -32.70 3.42 -0.77
CA LYS A 131 -33.27 3.33 -2.12
C LYS A 131 -32.24 3.65 -3.19
N TYR A 132 -31.46 4.73 -3.02
CA TYR A 132 -30.45 5.12 -4.01
C TYR A 132 -29.25 4.16 -4.03
N ARG A 133 -28.85 3.64 -2.86
CA ARG A 133 -27.87 2.54 -2.78
C ARG A 133 -28.33 1.31 -3.57
N ALA A 134 -29.58 0.88 -3.36
CA ALA A 134 -30.14 -0.25 -4.09
C ALA A 134 -30.23 -0.01 -5.60
N MET A 135 -30.49 1.22 -6.04
CA MET A 135 -30.50 1.59 -7.46
C MET A 135 -29.09 1.48 -8.07
N ASN A 136 -28.04 2.00 -7.40
CA ASN A 136 -26.66 1.89 -7.86
C ASN A 136 -26.19 0.43 -7.86
N ALA A 137 -26.52 -0.34 -6.81
CA ALA A 137 -26.24 -1.78 -6.77
C ALA A 137 -26.91 -2.55 -7.92
N ALA A 138 -28.16 -2.20 -8.28
CA ALA A 138 -28.86 -2.81 -9.40
C ALA A 138 -28.21 -2.47 -10.75
N LEU A 139 -27.72 -1.24 -10.93
CA LEU A 139 -26.92 -0.88 -12.11
C LEU A 139 -25.56 -1.59 -12.14
N GLY A 140 -25.00 -1.94 -10.98
CA GLY A 140 -23.77 -2.70 -10.86
C GLY A 140 -23.87 -4.18 -11.24
N ASP A 141 -25.09 -4.77 -11.26
CA ASP A 141 -25.26 -6.19 -11.61
C ASP A 141 -26.27 -6.45 -12.74
N PRO A 142 -25.80 -6.43 -13.99
CA PRO A 142 -26.64 -6.63 -15.17
C PRO A 142 -27.19 -8.06 -15.30
N ARG A 143 -26.79 -9.00 -14.47
CA ARG A 143 -27.39 -10.36 -14.44
C ARG A 143 -28.77 -10.34 -13.75
N LYS A 144 -29.00 -9.36 -12.87
CA LYS A 144 -30.23 -9.19 -12.08
C LYS A 144 -31.14 -8.07 -12.60
N THR A 145 -30.60 -7.17 -13.44
CA THR A 145 -31.29 -5.99 -13.94
C THR A 145 -31.40 -6.07 -15.46
N THR A 146 -32.63 -5.91 -16.02
CA THR A 146 -32.80 -5.89 -17.47
C THR A 146 -32.39 -4.56 -18.08
N PRO A 147 -32.09 -4.47 -19.39
CA PRO A 147 -31.79 -3.20 -20.05
C PRO A 147 -32.90 -2.15 -19.89
N GLU A 148 -34.17 -2.55 -19.91
CA GLU A 148 -35.31 -1.64 -19.72
C GLU A 148 -35.38 -1.13 -18.28
N GLU A 149 -35.09 -1.97 -17.30
CA GLU A 149 -34.98 -1.56 -15.90
C GLU A 149 -33.81 -0.62 -15.71
N ALA A 150 -32.65 -0.95 -16.27
CA ALA A 150 -31.47 -0.11 -16.19
C ALA A 150 -31.72 1.30 -16.75
N GLN A 151 -32.41 1.42 -17.89
CA GLN A 151 -32.79 2.74 -18.44
C GLN A 151 -33.68 3.54 -17.48
N ARG A 152 -34.65 2.88 -16.82
CA ARG A 152 -35.48 3.56 -15.80
C ARG A 152 -34.64 3.99 -14.59
N LEU A 153 -33.72 3.16 -14.15
CA LEU A 153 -32.81 3.47 -13.04
C LEU A 153 -31.87 4.63 -13.38
N ILE A 154 -31.29 4.66 -14.58
CA ILE A 154 -30.42 5.75 -15.06
C ILE A 154 -31.13 7.11 -14.97
N HIS A 155 -32.39 7.19 -15.33
CA HIS A 155 -33.15 8.45 -15.24
C HIS A 155 -33.48 8.85 -13.80
N THR A 156 -33.64 7.90 -12.88
CA THR A 156 -34.14 8.12 -11.53
C THR A 156 -33.11 8.05 -10.42
N ALA A 157 -32.03 7.30 -10.61
CA ALA A 157 -30.93 7.18 -9.65
C ALA A 157 -30.08 8.48 -9.62
N LYS A 158 -29.20 8.53 -8.66
CA LYS A 158 -28.19 9.59 -8.51
C LYS A 158 -26.82 8.94 -8.49
N PRO A 159 -25.86 9.44 -9.26
CA PRO A 159 -24.47 9.00 -9.10
C PRO A 159 -23.99 9.31 -7.69
N ILE A 160 -23.17 8.43 -7.17
CA ILE A 160 -22.52 8.59 -5.88
C ILE A 160 -21.08 9.02 -6.15
N TYR A 161 -20.70 10.20 -5.62
CA TYR A 161 -19.35 10.76 -5.72
C TYR A 161 -18.68 10.63 -4.35
N TYR A 162 -17.71 9.74 -4.24
CA TYR A 162 -17.04 9.41 -2.98
C TYR A 162 -15.69 10.13 -2.89
N LEU A 163 -15.56 11.07 -1.96
CA LEU A 163 -14.35 11.82 -1.64
C LEU A 163 -13.64 11.15 -0.47
N THR A 164 -12.38 10.84 -0.66
CA THR A 164 -11.45 10.35 0.39
C THR A 164 -10.30 11.31 0.55
N SER A 165 -9.71 11.40 1.74
CA SER A 165 -8.55 12.25 2.01
C SER A 165 -7.76 11.81 3.22
N GLY A 166 -6.53 12.30 3.35
CA GLY A 166 -5.70 12.10 4.54
C GLY A 166 -5.26 10.66 4.74
N ILE A 167 -5.08 9.89 3.65
CA ILE A 167 -4.38 8.62 3.70
C ILE A 167 -2.90 8.88 4.00
N HIS A 168 -2.27 9.82 3.32
CA HIS A 168 -0.93 10.27 3.66
C HIS A 168 -0.98 11.32 4.77
N SER A 169 -0.43 10.98 5.91
CA SER A 169 -0.54 11.75 7.15
C SER A 169 -0.05 13.21 7.11
N PRO A 170 1.02 13.58 6.35
CA PRO A 170 1.48 14.97 6.26
C PRO A 170 0.69 15.82 5.25
N GLU A 171 -0.29 15.25 4.56
CA GLU A 171 -1.14 15.93 3.58
C GLU A 171 -2.37 16.51 4.27
N PHE A 172 -2.22 17.70 4.83
CA PHE A 172 -3.18 18.27 5.78
C PHE A 172 -4.40 18.91 5.13
N GLY A 173 -4.30 19.42 3.89
CA GLY A 173 -5.28 20.33 3.32
C GLY A 173 -6.61 19.68 2.98
N GLY A 174 -6.59 18.47 2.44
CA GLY A 174 -7.81 17.76 2.05
C GLY A 174 -8.76 17.51 3.23
N PRO A 175 -8.30 16.91 4.35
CA PRO A 175 -9.13 16.73 5.54
C PRO A 175 -9.74 18.01 6.09
N GLU A 176 -8.99 19.10 6.08
CA GLU A 176 -9.46 20.43 6.50
C GLU A 176 -10.51 20.98 5.52
N MET A 177 -10.19 21.00 4.23
CA MET A 177 -11.06 21.52 3.18
C MET A 177 -12.42 20.82 3.15
N LEU A 178 -12.47 19.52 3.37
CA LEU A 178 -13.70 18.73 3.34
C LEU A 178 -14.72 19.18 4.40
N MET A 179 -14.29 19.80 5.51
CA MET A 179 -15.20 20.40 6.49
C MET A 179 -15.93 21.61 5.91
N GLU A 180 -15.24 22.50 5.20
CA GLU A 180 -15.85 23.68 4.55
C GLU A 180 -16.74 23.27 3.38
N LEU A 181 -16.27 22.37 2.52
CA LEU A 181 -17.06 21.78 1.43
C LEU A 181 -18.36 21.16 1.97
N GLY A 182 -18.26 20.39 3.07
CA GLY A 182 -19.43 19.77 3.70
C GLY A 182 -20.46 20.79 4.18
N TYR A 183 -20.01 21.88 4.79
CA TYR A 183 -20.87 23.01 5.14
C TYR A 183 -21.52 23.62 3.92
N ARG A 184 -20.75 23.96 2.89
CA ARG A 184 -21.24 24.60 1.66
C ARG A 184 -22.30 23.73 0.97
N LEU A 185 -22.03 22.45 0.77
CA LEU A 185 -23.00 21.52 0.16
C LEU A 185 -24.30 21.41 0.98
N ALA A 186 -24.22 21.49 2.32
CA ALA A 186 -25.39 21.40 3.19
C ALA A 186 -26.21 22.68 3.23
N VAL A 187 -25.59 23.85 3.07
CA VAL A 187 -26.17 25.15 3.42
C VAL A 187 -26.45 26.07 2.22
N GLU A 188 -25.58 26.06 1.20
CA GLU A 188 -25.65 27.02 0.11
C GLU A 188 -26.89 26.80 -0.77
N GLU A 189 -27.60 27.91 -1.07
CA GLU A 189 -28.84 27.89 -1.85
C GLU A 189 -28.67 28.51 -3.26
N THR A 190 -27.43 28.64 -3.73
CA THR A 190 -27.21 29.02 -5.14
C THR A 190 -27.73 27.92 -6.08
N PRO A 191 -28.21 28.27 -7.29
CA PRO A 191 -28.62 27.25 -8.27
C PRO A 191 -27.52 26.22 -8.57
N PHE A 192 -26.27 26.67 -8.52
CA PHE A 192 -25.09 25.79 -8.76
C PHE A 192 -24.98 24.68 -7.71
N VAL A 193 -25.02 25.03 -6.42
CA VAL A 193 -24.92 24.01 -5.34
C VAL A 193 -26.20 23.21 -5.20
N GLN A 194 -27.37 23.81 -5.45
CA GLN A 194 -28.65 23.08 -5.49
C GLN A 194 -28.65 22.00 -6.58
N GLU A 195 -28.11 22.28 -7.77
CA GLU A 195 -28.02 21.32 -8.86
C GLU A 195 -27.16 20.11 -8.42
N ILE A 196 -26.00 20.36 -7.80
CA ILE A 196 -25.14 19.30 -7.24
C ILE A 196 -25.93 18.48 -6.22
N ARG A 197 -26.46 19.10 -5.20
CA ARG A 197 -27.15 18.47 -4.06
C ARG A 197 -28.38 17.66 -4.50
N ASN A 198 -29.10 18.13 -5.53
CA ASN A 198 -30.30 17.47 -6.03
C ASN A 198 -30.01 16.30 -6.96
N ASN A 199 -28.80 16.20 -7.56
CA ASN A 199 -28.50 15.22 -8.59
C ASN A 199 -27.34 14.26 -8.22
N VAL A 200 -26.56 14.55 -7.18
CA VAL A 200 -25.43 13.74 -6.72
C VAL A 200 -25.55 13.45 -5.24
N ILE A 201 -25.19 12.27 -4.82
CA ILE A 201 -24.93 11.93 -3.43
C ILE A 201 -23.43 12.07 -3.22
N THR A 202 -23.01 13.04 -2.43
CA THR A 202 -21.60 13.22 -2.06
C THR A 202 -21.30 12.40 -0.81
N LEU A 203 -20.43 11.38 -0.92
CA LEU A 203 -19.87 10.66 0.21
C LEU A 203 -18.53 11.24 0.56
N ILE A 204 -18.18 11.27 1.84
CA ILE A 204 -16.92 11.81 2.34
C ILE A 204 -16.37 10.91 3.45
N THR A 205 -15.13 10.42 3.30
CA THR A 205 -14.30 9.95 4.42
C THR A 205 -13.18 10.97 4.59
N PRO A 206 -13.30 11.89 5.56
CA PRO A 206 -12.42 13.06 5.60
C PRO A 206 -11.00 12.75 6.03
N VAL A 207 -10.80 11.66 6.79
CA VAL A 207 -9.48 11.18 7.24
C VAL A 207 -9.44 9.67 7.10
N ILE A 208 -8.69 9.17 6.11
CA ILE A 208 -8.53 7.74 5.86
C ILE A 208 -7.57 7.12 6.88
N GLU A 209 -6.50 7.84 7.27
CA GLU A 209 -5.51 7.38 8.27
C GLU A 209 -5.50 8.31 9.51
N PRO A 210 -6.48 8.12 10.45
CA PRO A 210 -6.56 8.96 11.64
C PRO A 210 -5.37 8.82 12.60
N ASP A 211 -4.73 7.65 12.64
CA ASP A 211 -3.58 7.41 13.51
C ASP A 211 -2.40 8.29 13.10
N GLY A 212 -2.12 8.33 11.82
CA GLY A 212 -1.06 9.15 11.25
C GLY A 212 -1.42 10.63 11.22
N ARG A 213 -2.67 10.98 10.96
CA ARG A 213 -3.15 12.37 11.04
C ARG A 213 -2.83 12.98 12.40
N ASP A 214 -3.17 12.29 13.48
CA ASP A 214 -2.95 12.80 14.83
C ASP A 214 -1.45 12.90 15.17
N LYS A 215 -0.63 11.92 14.70
CA LYS A 215 0.84 11.99 14.85
C LYS A 215 1.43 13.17 14.09
N ALA A 216 0.93 13.46 12.89
CA ALA A 216 1.40 14.58 12.08
C ALA A 216 1.03 15.94 12.69
N VAL A 217 -0.17 16.07 13.22
CA VAL A 217 -0.62 17.28 13.95
C VAL A 217 0.21 17.47 15.22
N ASP A 218 0.42 16.43 16.04
CA ASP A 218 1.28 16.50 17.23
C ASP A 218 2.72 16.87 16.86
N THR A 219 3.27 16.31 15.77
CA THR A 219 4.62 16.64 15.28
C THR A 219 4.72 18.12 14.89
N TYR A 220 3.72 18.65 14.23
CA TYR A 220 3.67 20.08 13.88
C TYR A 220 3.69 20.95 15.13
N TYR A 221 2.79 20.71 16.09
CA TYR A 221 2.71 21.52 17.32
C TYR A 221 3.94 21.35 18.21
N TYR A 222 4.51 20.14 18.30
CA TYR A 222 5.78 19.93 18.97
C TYR A 222 6.88 20.81 18.36
N ASN A 223 7.02 20.77 17.05
CA ASN A 223 8.04 21.55 16.32
C ASN A 223 7.81 23.07 16.45
N LYS A 224 6.54 23.51 16.44
CA LYS A 224 6.16 24.92 16.60
C LYS A 224 6.51 25.46 17.99
N ALA A 225 6.44 24.62 19.01
CA ALA A 225 6.81 24.98 20.38
C ALA A 225 8.34 25.08 20.60
N GLN A 226 9.17 24.55 19.67
CA GLN A 226 10.62 24.61 19.82
C GLN A 226 11.18 26.00 19.45
N PRO A 227 12.32 26.41 20.07
CA PRO A 227 13.03 27.62 19.70
C PRO A 227 13.40 27.67 18.20
N ASN A 228 13.47 28.87 17.63
CA ASN A 228 13.94 29.03 16.25
C ASN A 228 15.36 28.46 16.09
N GLY A 229 15.57 27.67 15.05
CA GLY A 229 16.84 27.00 14.77
C GLY A 229 17.07 25.71 15.56
N ALA A 230 16.11 25.29 16.41
CA ALA A 230 16.14 23.96 17.00
C ALA A 230 15.97 22.87 15.94
N GLU A 231 16.57 21.73 16.19
CA GLU A 231 16.38 20.53 15.36
C GLU A 231 14.91 20.11 15.38
N ARG A 232 14.36 19.77 14.20
CA ARG A 232 12.95 19.43 14.05
C ARG A 232 12.72 17.94 14.20
N LEU A 233 11.68 17.57 14.92
CA LEU A 233 11.21 16.19 14.98
C LEU A 233 10.57 15.83 13.63
N PRO A 234 11.08 14.82 12.90
CA PRO A 234 10.44 14.35 11.69
C PRO A 234 9.20 13.50 12.03
N LEU A 235 8.27 13.36 11.08
CA LEU A 235 7.14 12.46 11.22
C LEU A 235 7.63 11.02 11.03
N MET A 236 7.70 10.25 12.13
CA MET A 236 8.27 8.90 12.15
C MET A 236 7.34 7.83 11.62
N TYR A 237 6.07 7.92 11.94
CA TYR A 237 5.05 6.92 11.58
C TYR A 237 3.82 7.62 11.03
N TRP A 238 3.25 7.04 9.94
CA TRP A 238 1.99 7.51 9.38
C TRP A 238 0.79 6.66 9.81
N GLY A 239 1.02 5.59 10.49
CA GLY A 239 0.04 4.69 11.06
C GLY A 239 0.75 3.74 12.02
N ARG A 240 0.17 2.56 12.24
CA ARG A 240 0.79 1.52 13.06
C ARG A 240 1.90 0.79 12.31
N TYR A 241 1.73 0.52 11.02
CA TYR A 241 2.63 -0.35 10.26
C TYR A 241 3.54 0.43 9.31
N VAL A 242 3.01 1.07 8.31
CA VAL A 242 3.77 1.65 7.20
C VAL A 242 3.62 3.17 7.13
N GLN A 243 4.49 3.84 6.35
CA GLN A 243 4.34 5.24 6.00
C GLN A 243 3.53 5.39 4.70
N HIS A 244 4.15 5.98 3.67
CA HIS A 244 3.54 6.25 2.36
C HIS A 244 2.98 4.99 1.66
N ASP A 245 3.45 3.81 2.07
CA ASP A 245 2.92 2.53 1.59
C ASP A 245 1.52 2.18 2.12
N ASP A 246 0.93 3.01 2.99
CA ASP A 246 -0.49 2.93 3.34
C ASP A 246 -1.39 3.04 2.10
N ASN A 247 -0.94 3.81 1.07
CA ASN A 247 -1.57 3.89 -0.24
C ASN A 247 -0.97 2.89 -1.25
N ARG A 248 -0.59 1.69 -0.83
CA ARG A 248 -0.13 0.56 -1.66
C ARG A 248 -0.81 -0.76 -1.29
N ASP A 249 -1.79 -0.71 -0.41
CA ASP A 249 -2.50 -1.87 0.15
C ASP A 249 -3.76 -2.26 -0.64
N GLY A 250 -4.06 -1.58 -1.75
CA GLY A 250 -5.27 -1.83 -2.54
C GLY A 250 -5.42 -3.29 -3.01
N MET A 251 -4.32 -3.97 -3.31
CA MET A 251 -4.30 -5.41 -3.60
C MET A 251 -4.16 -6.27 -2.33
N GLY A 252 -3.39 -5.82 -1.36
CA GLY A 252 -3.06 -6.58 -0.14
C GLY A 252 -4.24 -6.71 0.81
N GLN A 253 -5.02 -5.65 0.96
CA GLN A 253 -6.19 -5.58 1.85
C GLN A 253 -5.86 -5.93 3.32
N PHE A 254 -4.67 -5.54 3.77
CA PHE A 254 -4.22 -5.81 5.13
C PHE A 254 -4.64 -4.71 6.10
N LEU A 255 -4.45 -3.44 5.73
CA LEU A 255 -4.72 -2.29 6.59
C LEU A 255 -6.22 -2.07 6.79
N GLU A 256 -6.62 -1.72 8.01
CA GLU A 256 -8.03 -1.45 8.32
C GLU A 256 -8.60 -0.31 7.48
N LEU A 257 -7.79 0.72 7.19
CA LEU A 257 -8.19 1.82 6.31
C LEU A 257 -8.60 1.33 4.91
N THR A 258 -7.86 0.38 4.34
CA THR A 258 -8.15 -0.19 3.02
C THR A 258 -9.41 -1.05 3.07
N LYS A 259 -9.52 -1.92 4.09
CA LYS A 259 -10.71 -2.80 4.27
C LYS A 259 -11.99 -1.98 4.43
N HIS A 260 -11.97 -0.93 5.26
CA HIS A 260 -13.15 -0.09 5.47
C HIS A 260 -13.52 0.72 4.22
N THR A 261 -12.55 1.18 3.44
CA THR A 261 -12.80 1.87 2.17
C THR A 261 -13.34 0.90 1.12
N THR A 262 -12.75 -0.29 0.99
CA THR A 262 -13.26 -1.34 0.09
C THR A 262 -14.69 -1.73 0.46
N GLN A 263 -14.99 -1.90 1.75
CA GLN A 263 -16.35 -2.19 2.20
C GLN A 263 -17.32 -1.05 1.87
N ALA A 264 -16.88 0.21 2.01
CA ALA A 264 -17.70 1.36 1.61
C ALA A 264 -17.98 1.37 0.10
N VAL A 265 -17.00 1.02 -0.74
CA VAL A 265 -17.18 0.87 -2.19
C VAL A 265 -18.20 -0.24 -2.49
N LEU A 266 -18.05 -1.41 -1.87
CA LEU A 266 -18.96 -2.54 -2.06
C LEU A 266 -20.39 -2.27 -1.55
N ASP A 267 -20.54 -1.47 -0.49
CA ASP A 267 -21.84 -1.12 0.09
C ASP A 267 -22.56 -0.01 -0.68
N TRP A 268 -21.83 0.91 -1.29
CA TRP A 268 -22.40 2.11 -1.88
C TRP A 268 -22.35 2.14 -3.40
N HIS A 269 -21.47 1.36 -4.03
CA HIS A 269 -21.26 1.36 -5.49
C HIS A 269 -21.06 2.79 -6.03
N PRO A 270 -20.05 3.53 -5.59
CA PRO A 270 -19.83 4.89 -6.02
C PRO A 270 -19.52 4.91 -7.52
N THR A 271 -20.16 5.80 -8.25
CA THR A 271 -19.86 6.01 -9.67
C THR A 271 -18.45 6.54 -9.85
N ILE A 272 -17.99 7.36 -8.88
CA ILE A 272 -16.66 7.97 -8.85
C ILE A 272 -16.09 7.90 -7.43
N LEU A 273 -14.85 7.43 -7.29
CA LEU A 273 -14.04 7.57 -6.10
C LEU A 273 -12.93 8.58 -6.38
N HIS A 274 -12.83 9.62 -5.57
CA HIS A 274 -11.88 10.71 -5.73
C HIS A 274 -11.04 10.89 -4.48
N ASP A 275 -9.77 10.52 -4.56
CA ASP A 275 -8.81 10.61 -3.47
C ASP A 275 -8.06 11.94 -3.51
N LEU A 276 -7.85 12.57 -2.36
CA LEU A 276 -7.26 13.90 -2.26
C LEU A 276 -5.88 13.83 -1.62
N HIS A 277 -4.87 14.19 -2.42
CA HIS A 277 -3.46 14.16 -2.07
C HIS A 277 -2.79 15.53 -2.19
N GLU A 278 -1.55 15.60 -1.73
CA GLU A 278 -0.70 16.78 -1.83
C GLU A 278 0.69 16.44 -2.37
N ALA A 279 1.16 17.26 -3.30
CA ALA A 279 2.51 17.22 -3.82
C ALA A 279 3.07 18.62 -4.05
N GLN A 280 4.31 18.72 -4.50
CA GLN A 280 4.95 19.98 -4.86
C GLN A 280 4.50 20.46 -6.26
N THR A 281 3.20 20.70 -6.40
CA THR A 281 2.54 21.11 -7.63
C THR A 281 1.39 22.05 -7.33
N TYR A 282 0.87 22.90 -8.10
CA TYR A 282 -0.26 23.77 -7.71
C TYR A 282 -1.54 22.98 -7.56
N LEU A 283 -2.12 22.51 -8.67
CA LEU A 283 -3.21 21.52 -8.67
C LEU A 283 -3.03 20.58 -9.88
N TYR A 284 -2.75 19.35 -9.63
CA TYR A 284 -2.79 18.28 -10.60
C TYR A 284 -4.12 17.53 -10.52
N ALA A 285 -4.89 17.58 -11.60
CA ALA A 285 -6.07 16.74 -11.77
C ALA A 285 -5.65 15.50 -12.55
N SER A 286 -5.68 14.34 -11.91
CA SER A 286 -5.09 13.13 -12.48
C SER A 286 -5.81 12.63 -13.73
N THR A 287 -5.02 12.23 -14.73
CA THR A 287 -5.42 11.36 -15.84
C THR A 287 -4.42 10.22 -16.04
N GLY A 288 -3.18 10.43 -15.57
CA GLY A 288 -2.04 9.57 -15.87
C GLY A 288 -1.53 9.75 -17.30
N SER A 289 -0.23 9.52 -17.50
CA SER A 289 0.44 9.65 -18.79
C SER A 289 0.48 8.36 -19.60
N GLY A 290 -0.14 7.29 -19.10
CA GLY A 290 0.02 5.94 -19.63
C GLY A 290 1.44 5.36 -19.34
N PRO A 291 1.61 4.04 -19.50
CA PRO A 291 0.56 3.16 -19.99
C PRO A 291 -0.57 2.99 -18.97
N TYR A 292 -1.79 2.81 -19.46
CA TYR A 292 -2.89 2.32 -18.63
C TYR A 292 -2.85 0.80 -18.62
N ASN A 293 -3.30 0.20 -17.50
CA ASN A 293 -3.47 -1.24 -17.45
C ASN A 293 -4.51 -1.70 -18.46
N GLU A 294 -4.19 -2.73 -19.22
CA GLU A 294 -5.02 -3.25 -20.32
C GLU A 294 -6.39 -3.78 -19.85
N GLN A 295 -6.56 -4.06 -18.58
CA GLN A 295 -7.80 -4.58 -18.01
C GLN A 295 -8.79 -3.48 -17.61
N ILE A 296 -8.36 -2.22 -17.51
CA ILE A 296 -9.26 -1.09 -17.26
C ILE A 296 -10.21 -0.94 -18.47
N ASP A 297 -11.52 -0.84 -18.20
CA ASP A 297 -12.47 -0.56 -19.28
C ASP A 297 -12.15 0.80 -19.94
N PRO A 298 -12.07 0.89 -21.30
CA PRO A 298 -11.78 2.14 -21.98
C PRO A 298 -12.73 3.29 -21.62
N ILE A 299 -14.00 3.01 -21.30
CA ILE A 299 -14.95 4.03 -20.83
C ILE A 299 -14.44 4.69 -19.54
N THR A 300 -13.85 3.90 -18.63
CA THR A 300 -13.28 4.43 -17.38
C THR A 300 -12.14 5.41 -17.66
N ILE A 301 -11.27 5.09 -18.63
CA ILE A 301 -10.18 5.96 -19.04
C ILE A 301 -10.72 7.28 -19.62
N ASP A 302 -11.72 7.19 -20.49
CA ASP A 302 -12.34 8.37 -21.13
C ASP A 302 -13.06 9.26 -20.09
N GLU A 303 -13.77 8.67 -19.12
CA GLU A 303 -14.41 9.41 -18.02
C GLU A 303 -13.38 10.08 -17.10
N TRP A 304 -12.27 9.41 -16.84
CA TRP A 304 -11.16 9.97 -16.04
C TRP A 304 -10.57 11.21 -16.73
N TRP A 305 -10.33 11.13 -18.06
CA TRP A 305 -9.89 12.27 -18.85
C TRP A 305 -10.92 13.40 -18.88
N LEU A 306 -12.18 13.08 -19.12
CA LEU A 306 -13.26 14.07 -19.17
C LEU A 306 -13.34 14.89 -17.88
N LEU A 307 -13.32 14.23 -16.72
CA LEU A 307 -13.37 14.90 -15.42
C LEU A 307 -12.16 15.82 -15.19
N ALA A 308 -10.95 15.36 -15.51
CA ALA A 308 -9.73 16.14 -15.33
C ALA A 308 -9.68 17.36 -16.24
N GLU A 309 -10.02 17.21 -17.52
CA GLU A 309 -10.04 18.32 -18.49
C GLU A 309 -11.15 19.34 -18.16
N ASN A 310 -12.31 18.88 -17.64
CA ASN A 310 -13.35 19.78 -17.14
C ASN A 310 -12.80 20.67 -16.02
N ASP A 311 -12.10 20.09 -15.05
CA ASP A 311 -11.53 20.82 -13.92
C ASP A 311 -10.48 21.84 -14.38
N VAL A 312 -9.56 21.45 -15.26
CA VAL A 312 -8.55 22.35 -15.86
C VAL A 312 -9.24 23.50 -16.61
N MET A 313 -10.26 23.21 -17.41
CA MET A 313 -10.98 24.19 -18.21
C MET A 313 -11.76 25.18 -17.33
N GLU A 314 -12.51 24.70 -16.34
CA GLU A 314 -13.33 25.54 -15.50
C GLU A 314 -12.50 26.46 -14.59
N MET A 315 -11.38 25.97 -14.10
CA MET A 315 -10.44 26.77 -13.32
C MET A 315 -9.71 27.79 -14.21
N THR A 316 -9.27 27.42 -15.41
CA THR A 316 -8.60 28.32 -16.35
C THR A 316 -9.52 29.44 -16.86
N LYS A 317 -10.79 29.15 -17.14
CA LYS A 317 -11.80 30.19 -17.51
C LYS A 317 -11.92 31.29 -16.47
N ARG A 318 -11.69 30.99 -15.20
CA ARG A 318 -11.76 31.93 -14.07
C ARG A 318 -10.42 32.58 -13.74
N GLY A 319 -9.40 32.29 -14.55
CA GLY A 319 -8.06 32.82 -14.38
C GLY A 319 -7.28 32.24 -13.21
N VAL A 320 -7.70 31.09 -12.67
CA VAL A 320 -6.94 30.36 -11.64
C VAL A 320 -5.73 29.72 -12.29
N PRO A 321 -4.50 30.13 -11.93
CA PRO A 321 -3.30 29.59 -12.51
C PRO A 321 -2.90 28.27 -11.84
N GLY A 322 -2.04 27.50 -12.51
CA GLY A 322 -1.37 26.35 -11.91
C GLY A 322 -2.16 25.04 -11.93
N VAL A 323 -3.30 24.98 -12.58
CA VAL A 323 -4.07 23.73 -12.76
C VAL A 323 -3.60 23.01 -14.01
N TRP A 324 -3.35 21.72 -13.88
CA TRP A 324 -2.79 20.90 -14.96
C TRP A 324 -3.15 19.42 -14.79
N THR A 325 -2.82 18.60 -15.81
CA THR A 325 -3.13 17.17 -15.85
C THR A 325 -2.03 16.38 -16.53
N TYR A 326 -2.20 15.10 -16.75
CA TYR A 326 -1.43 14.17 -17.56
C TYR A 326 -0.09 13.74 -16.92
N GLY A 327 0.97 14.51 -17.05
CA GLY A 327 2.37 14.08 -16.89
C GLY A 327 2.90 13.96 -15.47
N PHE A 328 2.24 13.23 -14.59
CA PHE A 328 2.70 13.02 -13.21
C PHE A 328 2.63 11.54 -12.80
N TYR A 329 1.61 10.82 -13.26
CA TYR A 329 1.25 9.47 -12.83
C TYR A 329 0.96 8.61 -14.07
N ASP A 330 1.05 7.29 -13.94
CA ASP A 330 0.52 6.33 -14.93
C ASP A 330 -0.73 5.61 -14.38
N GLY A 331 -1.44 4.89 -15.23
CA GLY A 331 -2.61 4.09 -14.85
C GLY A 331 -2.31 2.60 -14.79
N TRP A 332 -1.13 2.20 -14.31
CA TRP A 332 -0.64 0.84 -14.46
C TRP A 332 -0.94 -0.07 -13.27
N THR A 333 -0.48 0.27 -12.07
CA THR A 333 -0.56 -0.63 -10.90
C THR A 333 -1.84 -0.47 -10.10
N PRO A 334 -2.50 -1.57 -9.66
CA PRO A 334 -3.75 -1.54 -8.90
C PRO A 334 -3.57 -1.36 -7.39
N ASN A 335 -2.40 -0.97 -6.92
CA ASN A 335 -2.08 -0.96 -5.50
C ASN A 335 -2.67 0.23 -4.73
N TYR A 336 -3.13 1.30 -5.43
CA TYR A 336 -3.62 2.53 -4.81
C TYR A 336 -5.06 2.43 -4.33
N LEU A 337 -5.40 3.21 -3.31
CA LEU A 337 -6.75 3.24 -2.76
C LEU A 337 -7.81 3.59 -3.83
N PHE A 338 -7.58 4.65 -4.60
CA PHE A 338 -8.53 5.07 -5.63
C PHE A 338 -8.70 4.03 -6.77
N PHE A 339 -7.70 3.16 -6.97
CA PHE A 339 -7.72 2.15 -8.01
C PHE A 339 -8.73 1.01 -7.72
N ILE A 340 -9.18 0.89 -6.45
CA ILE A 340 -10.29 0.00 -6.08
C ILE A 340 -11.51 0.28 -6.98
N ALA A 341 -11.80 1.56 -7.27
CA ALA A 341 -12.88 1.92 -8.18
C ALA A 341 -12.68 1.33 -9.59
N HIS A 342 -11.47 1.41 -10.15
CA HIS A 342 -11.20 0.88 -11.50
C HIS A 342 -11.40 -0.63 -11.59
N THR A 343 -11.04 -1.37 -10.55
CA THR A 343 -11.26 -2.83 -10.50
C THR A 343 -12.71 -3.22 -10.31
N HIS A 344 -13.57 -2.27 -9.88
CA HIS A 344 -15.01 -2.42 -9.66
C HIS A 344 -15.88 -1.74 -10.74
N ASN A 345 -15.30 -1.42 -11.90
CA ASN A 345 -15.96 -0.76 -13.05
C ASN A 345 -16.46 0.68 -12.74
N GLU A 346 -15.90 1.30 -11.74
CA GLU A 346 -16.15 2.69 -11.32
C GLU A 346 -15.00 3.59 -11.84
N VAL A 347 -15.08 4.89 -11.63
CA VAL A 347 -14.00 5.82 -12.00
C VAL A 347 -13.22 6.19 -10.75
N GLY A 348 -11.97 5.74 -10.68
CA GLY A 348 -11.01 6.22 -9.69
C GLY A 348 -10.26 7.44 -10.20
N ARG A 349 -10.09 8.46 -9.37
CA ARG A 349 -9.28 9.64 -9.68
C ARG A 349 -8.66 10.23 -8.43
N PHE A 350 -7.69 11.13 -8.61
CA PHE A 350 -7.13 11.85 -7.48
C PHE A 350 -6.70 13.27 -7.88
N TYR A 351 -6.57 14.14 -6.88
CA TYR A 351 -5.84 15.39 -6.99
C TYR A 351 -4.50 15.32 -6.26
N GLU A 352 -3.53 16.07 -6.78
CA GLU A 352 -2.36 16.48 -6.05
C GLU A 352 -2.38 18.00 -5.93
N VAL A 353 -2.49 18.51 -4.73
CA VAL A 353 -2.50 19.94 -4.47
C VAL A 353 -1.16 20.38 -3.90
N GLN A 354 -0.74 21.63 -4.13
CA GLN A 354 0.46 22.17 -3.52
C GLN A 354 0.37 22.00 -2.00
N SER A 355 1.40 21.39 -1.41
CA SER A 355 1.44 20.95 -0.02
C SER A 355 0.90 21.99 0.96
N TYR A 356 0.08 21.53 1.89
CA TYR A 356 -0.43 22.30 3.00
C TYR A 356 0.67 22.56 4.03
N GLY A 357 1.58 23.51 3.71
CA GLY A 357 2.43 24.03 4.78
C GLY A 357 1.52 24.66 5.84
N PRO A 358 1.63 24.28 7.14
CA PRO A 358 0.78 24.88 8.17
C PRO A 358 0.96 26.39 8.28
N ASP A 359 2.07 26.92 7.79
CA ASP A 359 2.39 28.34 7.72
C ASP A 359 2.45 28.84 6.27
N ASN A 360 2.33 30.15 6.07
CA ASN A 360 2.50 30.75 4.75
C ASN A 360 3.95 30.67 4.29
N TYR A 361 4.16 30.41 3.00
CA TYR A 361 5.49 30.29 2.39
C TYR A 361 5.48 30.70 0.91
N VAL A 362 6.66 30.77 0.30
CA VAL A 362 6.83 31.09 -1.12
C VAL A 362 7.12 29.81 -1.91
N VAL A 363 6.25 29.49 -2.86
CA VAL A 363 6.48 28.42 -3.84
C VAL A 363 7.35 28.98 -4.96
N LYS A 364 8.52 28.36 -5.18
CA LYS A 364 9.43 28.71 -6.27
C LYS A 364 9.07 27.91 -7.53
N PRO A 365 9.24 28.51 -8.72
CA PRO A 365 9.00 27.80 -9.97
C PRO A 365 9.94 26.60 -10.11
N ARG A 366 9.43 25.55 -10.76
CA ARG A 366 10.15 24.31 -11.06
C ARG A 366 10.06 24.02 -12.56
N PRO A 367 10.98 23.24 -13.14
CA PRO A 367 10.85 22.84 -14.55
C PRO A 367 9.50 22.19 -14.88
N THR A 368 8.97 21.37 -13.95
CA THR A 368 7.68 20.70 -14.10
C THR A 368 6.47 21.64 -14.03
N THR A 369 6.59 22.82 -13.41
CA THR A 369 5.49 23.80 -13.31
C THR A 369 5.65 24.97 -14.27
N THR A 370 6.79 25.09 -14.97
CA THR A 370 7.09 26.18 -15.90
C THR A 370 7.30 25.74 -17.34
N SER A 371 7.22 24.44 -17.64
CA SER A 371 7.31 23.95 -19.01
C SER A 371 6.11 24.42 -19.84
N ARG A 372 6.30 24.46 -21.18
CA ARG A 372 5.23 24.86 -22.10
C ARG A 372 4.58 23.68 -22.82
N GLU A 373 4.58 22.54 -22.20
CA GLU A 373 3.84 21.38 -22.67
C GLU A 373 2.34 21.63 -22.51
N TRP A 374 1.54 21.08 -23.41
CA TRP A 374 0.09 21.33 -23.48
C TRP A 374 -0.67 21.04 -22.18
N PHE A 375 -0.18 20.10 -21.39
CA PHE A 375 -0.80 19.63 -20.16
C PHE A 375 -0.31 20.39 -18.90
N ARG A 376 0.67 21.29 -19.04
CA ARG A 376 1.23 22.07 -17.93
C ARG A 376 0.46 23.37 -17.71
N PRO A 377 0.64 24.04 -16.54
CA PRO A 377 0.05 25.32 -16.30
C PRO A 377 0.33 26.35 -17.40
N ASN A 378 -0.70 27.00 -17.93
CA ASN A 378 -0.56 27.99 -19.00
C ASN A 378 -1.31 29.27 -18.64
N PRO A 379 -0.61 30.42 -18.44
CA PRO A 379 0.84 30.56 -18.56
C PRO A 379 1.62 29.89 -17.42
N PRO A 380 2.90 29.58 -17.64
CA PRO A 380 3.78 29.11 -16.55
C PRO A 380 3.83 30.13 -15.41
N LEU A 381 3.85 29.63 -14.17
CA LEU A 381 3.90 30.47 -12.99
C LEU A 381 5.32 30.78 -12.53
N ASP A 382 5.55 32.04 -12.17
CA ASP A 382 6.72 32.47 -11.39
C ASP A 382 6.57 32.08 -9.91
N SER A 383 7.36 32.69 -9.04
CA SER A 383 7.18 32.53 -7.59
C SER A 383 5.82 33.04 -7.16
N ILE A 384 5.15 32.28 -6.28
CA ILE A 384 3.82 32.60 -5.77
C ILE A 384 3.81 32.47 -4.24
N ASN A 385 3.17 33.41 -3.56
CA ASN A 385 2.86 33.27 -2.14
C ASN A 385 1.79 32.21 -1.95
N TRP A 386 2.02 31.30 -1.04
CA TRP A 386 1.13 30.18 -0.76
C TRP A 386 0.87 30.03 0.73
N GLY A 387 -0.33 29.66 1.06
CA GLY A 387 -0.74 29.36 2.42
C GLY A 387 -1.88 28.36 2.46
N PRO A 388 -2.28 27.91 3.66
CA PRO A 388 -3.36 26.95 3.85
C PRO A 388 -4.65 27.35 3.16
N ARG A 389 -4.97 28.66 3.14
CA ARG A 389 -6.18 29.15 2.47
C ARG A 389 -6.14 29.03 0.95
N ASN A 390 -4.95 29.18 0.34
CA ASN A 390 -4.77 28.92 -1.10
C ASN A 390 -5.02 27.44 -1.43
N ASN A 391 -4.46 26.55 -0.62
CA ASN A 391 -4.69 25.10 -0.75
C ASN A 391 -6.19 24.78 -0.68
N THR A 392 -6.89 25.26 0.36
CA THR A 392 -8.33 25.06 0.52
C THR A 392 -9.12 25.58 -0.69
N ASN A 393 -8.87 26.82 -1.13
CA ASN A 393 -9.63 27.43 -2.20
C ASN A 393 -9.46 26.74 -3.55
N ILE A 394 -8.23 26.33 -3.91
CA ILE A 394 -7.98 25.73 -5.23
C ILE A 394 -8.65 24.37 -5.34
N GLN A 395 -8.52 23.52 -4.31
CA GLN A 395 -9.10 22.17 -4.38
C GLN A 395 -10.62 22.19 -4.19
N GLU A 396 -11.18 23.02 -3.28
CA GLU A 396 -12.63 23.15 -3.10
C GLU A 396 -13.30 23.63 -4.38
N SER A 397 -12.71 24.64 -5.06
CA SER A 397 -13.19 25.12 -6.36
C SER A 397 -13.25 24.00 -7.39
N ALA A 398 -12.14 23.26 -7.55
CA ALA A 398 -12.06 22.20 -8.55
C ALA A 398 -13.04 21.04 -8.25
N ILE A 399 -13.20 20.65 -6.98
CA ILE A 399 -14.17 19.63 -6.57
C ILE A 399 -15.59 20.06 -6.85
N LEU A 400 -15.94 21.33 -6.59
CA LEU A 400 -17.25 21.87 -6.90
C LEU A 400 -17.55 21.84 -8.41
N PHE A 401 -16.55 22.09 -9.27
CA PHE A 401 -16.71 21.95 -10.73
C PHE A 401 -16.87 20.48 -11.14
N ALA A 402 -16.09 19.56 -10.57
CA ALA A 402 -16.24 18.13 -10.82
C ALA A 402 -17.64 17.62 -10.41
N LEU A 403 -18.10 17.99 -9.22
CA LEU A 403 -19.45 17.64 -8.74
C LEU A 403 -20.55 18.22 -9.64
N SER A 404 -20.40 19.47 -10.12
CA SER A 404 -21.34 20.12 -11.04
C SER A 404 -21.37 19.44 -12.40
N ASP A 405 -20.22 18.98 -12.92
CA ASP A 405 -20.17 18.25 -14.16
C ASP A 405 -20.91 16.92 -14.08
N VAL A 406 -20.66 16.18 -13.00
CA VAL A 406 -21.38 14.91 -12.73
C VAL A 406 -22.87 15.14 -12.52
N ALA A 407 -23.26 16.22 -11.84
CA ALA A 407 -24.68 16.57 -11.63
C ALA A 407 -25.42 16.86 -12.92
N LYS A 408 -24.77 17.58 -13.85
CA LYS A 408 -25.32 17.91 -15.17
C LYS A 408 -25.40 16.72 -16.11
N ASN A 409 -24.43 15.82 -16.01
CA ASN A 409 -24.25 14.66 -16.88
C ASN A 409 -24.58 13.34 -16.19
N LYS A 410 -25.40 13.37 -15.10
CA LYS A 410 -25.64 12.21 -14.24
C LYS A 410 -26.07 10.96 -14.99
N GLU A 411 -26.93 11.10 -16.00
CA GLU A 411 -27.39 9.96 -16.82
C GLU A 411 -26.28 9.35 -17.65
N THR A 412 -25.35 10.15 -18.15
CA THR A 412 -24.17 9.67 -18.89
C THR A 412 -23.28 8.83 -17.97
N PHE A 413 -22.95 9.31 -16.76
CA PHE A 413 -22.12 8.56 -15.82
C PHE A 413 -22.80 7.27 -15.34
N LEU A 414 -24.12 7.30 -15.10
CA LEU A 414 -24.86 6.10 -14.71
C LEU A 414 -25.02 5.10 -15.87
N ASP A 415 -25.25 5.56 -17.11
CA ASP A 415 -25.28 4.70 -18.30
C ASP A 415 -23.90 4.08 -18.56
N ASN A 416 -22.83 4.83 -18.42
CA ASN A 416 -21.46 4.33 -18.54
C ASN A 416 -21.15 3.29 -17.46
N TYR A 417 -21.53 3.55 -16.21
CA TYR A 417 -21.38 2.58 -15.11
C TYR A 417 -22.12 1.27 -15.43
N TRP A 418 -23.37 1.35 -15.87
CA TRP A 418 -24.13 0.20 -16.34
C TRP A 418 -23.41 -0.55 -17.47
N ARG A 419 -22.98 0.17 -18.53
CA ARG A 419 -22.30 -0.41 -19.70
C ARG A 419 -21.00 -1.11 -19.35
N LYS A 420 -20.20 -0.54 -18.47
CA LYS A 420 -18.94 -1.16 -17.99
C LYS A 420 -19.24 -2.51 -17.31
N ASN A 421 -20.27 -2.58 -16.46
CA ASN A 421 -20.68 -3.82 -15.82
C ASN A 421 -21.28 -4.83 -16.81
N VAL A 422 -22.08 -4.40 -17.81
CA VAL A 422 -22.53 -5.26 -18.91
C VAL A 422 -21.34 -5.85 -19.67
N ARG A 423 -20.36 -5.03 -20.03
CA ARG A 423 -19.17 -5.47 -20.78
C ARG A 423 -18.34 -6.46 -19.96
N ALA A 424 -18.17 -6.24 -18.66
CA ALA A 424 -17.46 -7.16 -17.78
C ALA A 424 -18.15 -8.54 -17.75
N VAL A 425 -19.48 -8.59 -17.55
CA VAL A 425 -20.25 -9.83 -17.54
C VAL A 425 -20.27 -10.51 -18.91
N ASP A 426 -20.45 -9.75 -20.00
CA ASP A 426 -20.50 -10.31 -21.35
C ASP A 426 -19.14 -10.84 -21.82
N LYS A 427 -18.04 -10.21 -21.42
CA LYS A 427 -16.68 -10.74 -21.64
C LYS A 427 -16.56 -12.15 -21.07
N GLY A 428 -17.17 -12.43 -19.91
CA GLY A 428 -17.20 -13.76 -19.30
C GLY A 428 -18.10 -14.78 -19.99
N LYS A 429 -19.12 -14.32 -20.73
CA LYS A 429 -20.02 -15.19 -21.51
C LYS A 429 -19.51 -15.49 -22.92
N THR A 430 -18.66 -14.63 -23.46
CA THR A 430 -18.17 -14.70 -24.84
C THR A 430 -16.73 -15.17 -24.98
N GLY A 431 -15.96 -15.23 -23.90
CA GLY A 431 -14.58 -15.70 -23.88
C GLY A 431 -13.56 -14.60 -24.25
N PRO A 432 -12.26 -14.94 -24.39
CA PRO A 432 -11.74 -16.32 -24.43
C PRO A 432 -11.65 -17.04 -23.06
N ILE A 433 -11.67 -16.31 -21.93
CA ILE A 433 -11.61 -16.92 -20.59
C ILE A 433 -13.02 -16.88 -19.98
N TYR A 434 -13.54 -18.03 -19.59
CA TYR A 434 -14.89 -18.17 -18.98
C TYR A 434 -14.86 -18.22 -17.46
N GLY A 435 -13.67 -18.40 -16.87
CA GLY A 435 -13.45 -18.39 -15.44
C GLY A 435 -12.09 -18.95 -15.07
N TRP A 436 -11.87 -19.09 -13.78
CA TRP A 436 -10.62 -19.61 -13.21
C TRP A 436 -10.94 -20.65 -12.14
N VAL A 437 -10.08 -21.67 -12.05
CA VAL A 437 -10.11 -22.66 -10.97
C VAL A 437 -8.91 -22.50 -10.06
N ILE A 438 -9.16 -22.54 -8.76
CA ILE A 438 -8.16 -22.61 -7.70
C ILE A 438 -8.36 -23.97 -7.02
N PRO A 439 -7.47 -24.97 -7.22
CA PRO A 439 -7.62 -26.27 -6.61
C PRO A 439 -7.58 -26.19 -5.08
N ALA A 440 -8.61 -26.69 -4.41
CA ALA A 440 -8.68 -26.68 -2.94
C ALA A 440 -7.64 -27.64 -2.30
N GLN A 441 -7.16 -28.63 -3.05
CA GLN A 441 -6.18 -29.63 -2.63
C GLN A 441 -4.86 -29.43 -3.36
N GLN A 442 -4.40 -28.19 -3.55
CA GLN A 442 -3.08 -27.92 -4.05
C GLN A 442 -2.01 -28.01 -2.95
N TYR A 443 -0.74 -27.92 -3.31
CA TYR A 443 0.38 -28.11 -2.40
C TYR A 443 0.32 -27.15 -1.22
N ARG A 444 0.17 -25.83 -1.46
CA ARG A 444 0.00 -24.78 -0.45
C ARG A 444 -1.48 -24.45 -0.23
N LYS A 445 -2.24 -25.42 0.23
CA LYS A 445 -3.71 -25.36 0.31
C LYS A 445 -4.22 -24.32 1.30
N ALA A 446 -3.50 -24.04 2.40
CA ALA A 446 -3.89 -23.02 3.37
C ALA A 446 -3.70 -21.63 2.77
N ASN A 447 -2.56 -21.35 2.12
CA ASN A 447 -2.36 -20.11 1.40
C ASN A 447 -3.38 -19.90 0.27
N ALA A 448 -3.81 -20.98 -0.40
CA ALA A 448 -4.85 -20.88 -1.42
C ALA A 448 -6.22 -20.52 -0.83
N ALA A 449 -6.59 -21.07 0.33
CA ALA A 449 -7.82 -20.72 1.03
C ALA A 449 -7.80 -19.25 1.50
N ASP A 450 -6.68 -18.78 2.04
CA ASP A 450 -6.47 -17.38 2.43
C ASP A 450 -6.59 -16.45 1.21
N ALA A 451 -5.96 -16.84 0.08
CA ALA A 451 -6.09 -16.10 -1.19
C ALA A 451 -7.53 -15.98 -1.68
N VAL A 452 -8.32 -17.06 -1.58
CA VAL A 452 -9.76 -17.05 -1.92
C VAL A 452 -10.52 -16.08 -1.01
N ASN A 453 -10.22 -16.04 0.28
CA ASN A 453 -10.86 -15.13 1.22
C ASN A 453 -10.53 -13.66 0.92
N ASP A 454 -9.27 -13.35 0.58
CA ASP A 454 -8.86 -11.99 0.19
C ASP A 454 -9.55 -11.51 -1.10
N LEU A 455 -9.72 -12.39 -2.09
CA LEU A 455 -10.45 -12.08 -3.32
C LEU A 455 -11.95 -11.83 -3.03
N ARG A 456 -12.55 -12.63 -2.15
CA ARG A 456 -13.95 -12.47 -1.74
C ARG A 456 -14.16 -11.19 -0.92
N ALA A 457 -13.22 -10.83 -0.06
CA ALA A 457 -13.28 -9.58 0.70
C ALA A 457 -13.30 -8.34 -0.22
N GLN A 458 -12.78 -8.47 -1.43
CA GLN A 458 -12.84 -7.45 -2.48
C GLN A 458 -14.05 -7.61 -3.42
N GLY A 459 -15.05 -8.40 -3.06
CA GLY A 459 -16.31 -8.52 -3.78
C GLY A 459 -16.34 -9.54 -4.92
N LEU A 460 -15.24 -10.27 -5.20
CA LEU A 460 -15.27 -11.36 -6.16
C LEU A 460 -16.17 -12.49 -5.67
N GLU A 461 -17.10 -12.90 -6.52
CA GLU A 461 -17.91 -14.08 -6.31
C GLU A 461 -17.07 -15.33 -6.57
N VAL A 462 -16.95 -16.19 -5.55
CA VAL A 462 -16.27 -17.46 -5.63
C VAL A 462 -17.26 -18.57 -5.33
N GLU A 463 -17.32 -19.57 -6.19
CA GLU A 463 -18.14 -20.76 -6.05
C GLU A 463 -17.28 -21.98 -5.75
N THR A 464 -17.91 -23.06 -5.29
CA THR A 464 -17.27 -24.37 -5.16
C THR A 464 -17.90 -25.36 -6.14
N ALA A 465 -17.10 -26.17 -6.80
CA ALA A 465 -17.56 -27.23 -7.69
C ALA A 465 -18.31 -28.30 -6.89
N ASN A 466 -19.57 -28.62 -7.26
CA ASN A 466 -20.39 -29.62 -6.56
C ASN A 466 -20.01 -31.07 -6.92
N ALA A 467 -19.40 -31.25 -8.08
CA ALA A 467 -18.93 -32.54 -8.59
C ALA A 467 -17.66 -32.34 -9.43
N ALA A 468 -16.94 -33.41 -9.66
CA ALA A 468 -15.78 -33.38 -10.56
C ALA A 468 -16.25 -33.26 -12.02
N PHE A 469 -15.52 -32.45 -12.81
CA PHE A 469 -15.73 -32.26 -14.24
C PHE A 469 -14.43 -31.90 -14.96
N THR A 470 -14.50 -31.86 -16.29
CA THR A 470 -13.38 -31.37 -17.12
C THR A 470 -13.92 -30.28 -18.05
N ALA A 471 -13.22 -29.14 -18.13
CA ALA A 471 -13.54 -28.04 -19.05
C ALA A 471 -12.22 -27.49 -19.64
N GLY A 472 -12.13 -27.33 -20.97
CA GLY A 472 -10.91 -26.83 -21.64
C GLY A 472 -9.67 -27.70 -21.36
N GLY A 473 -9.84 -29.01 -21.13
CA GLY A 473 -8.73 -29.91 -20.74
C GLY A 473 -8.30 -29.79 -19.28
N VAL A 474 -8.87 -28.86 -18.50
CA VAL A 474 -8.60 -28.68 -17.07
C VAL A 474 -9.50 -29.62 -16.26
N SER A 475 -8.90 -30.46 -15.41
CA SER A 475 -9.64 -31.34 -14.51
C SER A 475 -9.95 -30.59 -13.20
N VAL A 476 -11.23 -30.44 -12.89
CA VAL A 476 -11.76 -29.82 -11.68
C VAL A 476 -12.31 -30.90 -10.76
N LYS A 477 -12.00 -30.84 -9.48
CA LYS A 477 -12.49 -31.76 -8.46
C LYS A 477 -13.66 -31.14 -7.69
N ALA A 478 -14.50 -31.98 -7.10
CA ALA A 478 -15.52 -31.51 -6.18
C ALA A 478 -14.85 -30.76 -5.01
N GLY A 479 -15.35 -29.57 -4.71
CA GLY A 479 -14.80 -28.69 -3.66
C GLY A 479 -13.73 -27.71 -4.14
N ASP A 480 -13.24 -27.81 -5.38
CA ASP A 480 -12.34 -26.78 -5.92
C ASP A 480 -13.08 -25.44 -6.04
N TYR A 481 -12.33 -24.34 -5.83
CA TYR A 481 -12.87 -22.98 -5.91
C TYR A 481 -12.91 -22.53 -7.36
N ILE A 482 -14.03 -21.92 -7.75
CA ILE A 482 -14.26 -21.43 -9.11
C ILE A 482 -14.60 -19.94 -9.04
N ILE A 483 -13.89 -19.15 -9.83
CA ILE A 483 -14.23 -17.76 -10.09
C ILE A 483 -14.81 -17.71 -11.50
N ARG A 484 -16.14 -17.54 -11.61
CA ARG A 484 -16.78 -17.42 -12.90
C ARG A 484 -16.43 -16.10 -13.56
N GLY A 485 -16.23 -16.11 -14.87
CA GLY A 485 -15.95 -14.91 -15.64
C GLY A 485 -17.16 -14.01 -15.88
N ASP A 486 -18.38 -14.53 -15.79
CA ASP A 486 -19.63 -13.82 -16.07
C ASP A 486 -20.20 -13.10 -14.81
N GLN A 487 -19.31 -12.41 -14.08
CA GLN A 487 -19.65 -11.60 -12.90
C GLN A 487 -19.22 -10.14 -13.06
N PRO A 488 -19.86 -9.19 -12.36
CA PRO A 488 -19.56 -7.75 -12.52
C PRO A 488 -18.09 -7.39 -12.24
N TYR A 489 -17.49 -7.93 -11.19
CA TYR A 489 -16.12 -7.61 -10.81
C TYR A 489 -15.06 -8.49 -11.49
N ARG A 490 -15.38 -9.01 -12.67
CA ARG A 490 -14.43 -9.72 -13.53
C ARG A 490 -13.15 -8.91 -13.77
N THR A 491 -13.25 -7.59 -13.90
CA THR A 491 -12.10 -6.70 -14.11
C THR A 491 -11.02 -6.88 -13.05
N LEU A 492 -11.41 -7.08 -11.77
CA LEU A 492 -10.49 -7.39 -10.68
C LEU A 492 -9.73 -8.71 -10.95
N ALA A 493 -10.47 -9.78 -11.30
CA ALA A 493 -9.86 -11.08 -11.57
C ALA A 493 -8.92 -11.04 -12.78
N ASP A 494 -9.36 -10.42 -13.90
CA ASP A 494 -8.53 -10.25 -15.10
C ASP A 494 -7.23 -9.53 -14.77
N MET A 495 -7.28 -8.46 -13.96
CA MET A 495 -6.12 -7.64 -13.60
C MET A 495 -5.16 -8.37 -12.65
N TYR A 496 -5.69 -9.08 -11.66
CA TYR A 496 -4.88 -9.76 -10.65
C TYR A 496 -4.23 -11.05 -11.16
N PHE A 497 -4.88 -11.73 -12.13
CA PHE A 497 -4.36 -13.02 -12.62
C PHE A 497 -3.52 -12.87 -13.89
N ALA A 498 -3.58 -11.74 -14.58
CA ALA A 498 -2.76 -11.51 -15.77
C ALA A 498 -1.27 -11.37 -15.42
N LEU A 499 -0.40 -11.87 -16.31
CA LEU A 499 1.02 -11.52 -16.32
C LEU A 499 1.16 -10.08 -16.81
N GLN A 500 1.97 -9.28 -16.13
CA GLN A 500 2.18 -7.89 -16.50
C GLN A 500 3.37 -7.77 -17.45
N HIS A 501 3.24 -6.96 -18.50
CA HIS A 501 4.28 -6.71 -19.47
C HIS A 501 4.48 -5.20 -19.66
N PHE A 502 5.19 -4.55 -18.73
CA PHE A 502 5.51 -3.15 -18.81
C PHE A 502 6.63 -2.92 -19.83
N SER A 503 6.34 -2.25 -20.95
CA SER A 503 7.33 -2.02 -22.00
C SER A 503 8.40 -1.04 -21.52
N PRO A 504 9.69 -1.39 -21.68
CA PRO A 504 10.80 -0.47 -21.41
C PRO A 504 10.81 0.80 -22.30
N LYS A 505 9.98 0.84 -23.35
CA LYS A 505 9.81 2.03 -24.21
C LYS A 505 8.80 3.04 -23.64
N ASN A 506 8.03 2.64 -22.62
CA ASN A 506 7.13 3.54 -21.93
C ASN A 506 7.91 4.58 -21.12
N PRO A 507 7.29 5.70 -20.73
CA PRO A 507 7.84 6.53 -19.67
C PRO A 507 8.21 5.70 -18.43
N ALA A 508 9.13 6.21 -17.60
CA ALA A 508 9.49 5.54 -16.36
C ALA A 508 8.23 5.30 -15.51
N PRO A 509 8.03 4.07 -15.00
CA PRO A 509 6.85 3.77 -14.20
C PRO A 509 6.84 4.53 -12.89
N TYR A 510 5.66 4.89 -12.45
CA TYR A 510 5.46 5.58 -11.17
C TYR A 510 5.76 4.66 -9.98
N ASP A 511 5.34 3.39 -10.04
CA ASP A 511 5.52 2.40 -8.98
C ASP A 511 5.86 1.01 -9.58
N ASP A 512 5.53 -0.08 -8.86
CA ASP A 512 5.78 -1.46 -9.27
C ASP A 512 5.20 -1.75 -10.66
N THR A 513 5.94 -2.51 -11.46
CA THR A 513 5.54 -2.85 -12.83
C THR A 513 4.95 -4.24 -12.95
N GLY A 514 5.16 -5.11 -11.96
CA GLY A 514 4.70 -6.48 -11.95
C GLY A 514 4.05 -6.86 -10.63
N TRP A 515 2.84 -7.47 -10.74
CA TRP A 515 2.09 -7.99 -9.62
C TRP A 515 1.22 -9.13 -10.13
N THR A 516 1.52 -10.28 -10.12
CA THR A 516 0.62 -11.37 -10.55
C THR A 516 0.23 -12.17 -9.32
N PHE A 517 -1.02 -12.01 -8.89
CA PHE A 517 -1.51 -12.49 -7.61
C PHE A 517 -1.20 -13.98 -7.34
N PRO A 518 -1.43 -14.93 -8.30
CA PRO A 518 -1.06 -16.33 -8.08
C PRO A 518 0.44 -16.54 -7.89
N LEU A 519 1.28 -15.84 -8.66
CA LEU A 519 2.74 -15.96 -8.57
C LEU A 519 3.25 -15.46 -7.21
N MET A 520 2.78 -14.30 -6.77
CA MET A 520 3.23 -13.73 -5.50
C MET A 520 2.78 -14.54 -4.28
N ARG A 521 1.70 -15.30 -4.40
CA ARG A 521 1.22 -16.19 -3.34
C ARG A 521 1.72 -17.63 -3.48
N ASP A 522 2.39 -17.92 -4.58
CA ASP A 522 2.88 -19.25 -4.94
C ASP A 522 1.74 -20.29 -4.82
N ILE A 523 0.65 -20.01 -5.54
CA ILE A 523 -0.54 -20.87 -5.62
C ILE A 523 -0.90 -21.13 -7.09
N THR A 524 -1.56 -22.24 -7.33
CA THR A 524 -2.08 -22.61 -8.64
C THR A 524 -3.42 -21.96 -8.88
N VAL A 525 -3.54 -21.17 -9.95
CA VAL A 525 -4.77 -20.64 -10.52
C VAL A 525 -4.75 -20.93 -12.01
N THR A 526 -5.75 -21.61 -12.53
CA THR A 526 -5.81 -22.00 -13.94
C THR A 526 -7.01 -21.35 -14.61
N ALA A 527 -6.76 -20.57 -15.67
CA ALA A 527 -7.81 -20.03 -16.52
C ALA A 527 -8.47 -21.14 -17.35
N ILE A 528 -9.77 -21.05 -17.54
CA ILE A 528 -10.58 -21.99 -18.33
C ILE A 528 -11.16 -21.27 -19.54
N ASP A 529 -10.78 -21.74 -20.72
CA ASP A 529 -11.17 -21.19 -22.04
C ASP A 529 -12.37 -21.95 -22.65
N ASP A 530 -13.02 -22.82 -21.89
CA ASP A 530 -14.16 -23.61 -22.30
C ASP A 530 -15.46 -23.11 -21.68
N LYS A 531 -16.41 -22.71 -22.52
CA LYS A 531 -17.73 -22.21 -22.11
C LYS A 531 -18.53 -23.19 -21.27
N THR A 532 -18.29 -24.48 -21.40
CA THR A 532 -18.99 -25.51 -20.61
C THR A 532 -18.78 -25.36 -19.10
N LEU A 533 -17.76 -24.59 -18.68
CA LEU A 533 -17.59 -24.20 -17.28
C LEU A 533 -18.85 -23.54 -16.71
N LEU A 534 -19.49 -22.65 -17.48
CA LEU A 534 -20.63 -21.87 -17.02
C LEU A 534 -21.90 -22.73 -16.76
N ASP A 535 -21.93 -23.93 -17.33
CA ASP A 535 -23.05 -24.87 -17.19
C ASP A 535 -22.84 -25.89 -16.06
N GLN A 536 -21.68 -25.87 -15.39
CA GLN A 536 -21.35 -26.83 -14.34
C GLN A 536 -22.13 -26.53 -13.04
N PRO A 537 -22.51 -27.54 -12.26
CA PRO A 537 -23.18 -27.34 -10.98
C PRO A 537 -22.18 -26.82 -9.94
N MET A 538 -22.41 -25.60 -9.43
CA MET A 538 -21.58 -24.91 -8.45
C MET A 538 -22.45 -24.35 -7.33
N THR A 539 -21.80 -24.06 -6.18
CA THR A 539 -22.46 -23.44 -5.04
C THR A 539 -21.64 -22.23 -4.60
N MET A 540 -22.30 -21.07 -4.47
CA MET A 540 -21.69 -19.82 -3.97
C MET A 540 -21.06 -20.03 -2.60
N LEU A 541 -19.80 -19.64 -2.43
CA LEU A 541 -19.08 -19.67 -1.16
C LEU A 541 -19.53 -18.48 -0.28
N THR A 542 -20.33 -18.75 0.73
CA THR A 542 -20.91 -17.73 1.63
C THR A 542 -20.16 -17.58 2.96
N LYS A 543 -19.19 -18.48 3.24
CA LYS A 543 -18.35 -18.47 4.42
C LYS A 543 -16.88 -18.45 3.98
N ASP A 544 -16.01 -18.14 4.89
CA ASP A 544 -14.57 -18.18 4.58
C ASP A 544 -14.13 -19.58 4.18
N ALA A 545 -13.31 -19.64 3.15
CA ALA A 545 -12.63 -20.84 2.73
C ALA A 545 -11.67 -21.28 3.84
N VAL A 546 -11.70 -22.55 4.16
CA VAL A 546 -10.76 -23.18 5.11
C VAL A 546 -10.20 -24.41 4.44
N ALA A 547 -8.88 -24.48 4.32
CA ALA A 547 -8.23 -25.66 3.77
C ALA A 547 -8.47 -26.87 4.69
N PRO A 548 -8.71 -28.06 4.13
CA PRO A 548 -8.87 -29.26 4.95
C PRO A 548 -7.57 -29.57 5.68
N GLY A 549 -7.67 -29.74 7.00
CA GLY A 549 -6.56 -30.04 7.88
C GLY A 549 -6.96 -31.05 8.97
N GLY A 550 -6.02 -31.48 9.79
CA GLY A 550 -6.26 -32.39 10.90
C GLY A 550 -5.23 -33.49 10.99
N VAL A 551 -5.56 -34.55 11.75
CA VAL A 551 -4.66 -35.65 12.05
C VAL A 551 -5.22 -36.98 11.55
N SER A 552 -4.49 -37.66 10.70
CA SER A 552 -4.74 -39.07 10.31
C SER A 552 -3.83 -40.04 11.06
N GLY A 553 -4.14 -41.34 11.01
CA GLY A 553 -3.34 -42.37 11.66
C GLY A 553 -3.52 -42.45 13.20
N SER A 554 -2.69 -43.29 13.84
CA SER A 554 -2.73 -43.52 15.29
C SER A 554 -1.33 -43.69 15.86
N GLY A 555 -1.11 -43.23 17.09
CA GLY A 555 0.18 -43.29 17.78
C GLY A 555 0.45 -42.05 18.60
N SER A 556 1.60 -42.05 19.29
CA SER A 556 2.03 -40.99 20.17
C SER A 556 2.98 -39.98 19.53
N VAL A 557 3.49 -40.27 18.35
CA VAL A 557 4.34 -39.35 17.58
C VAL A 557 3.48 -38.69 16.50
N LEU A 558 3.49 -37.38 16.45
CA LEU A 558 2.82 -36.62 15.40
C LEU A 558 3.86 -36.07 14.43
N VAL A 559 3.64 -36.28 13.14
CA VAL A 559 4.43 -35.66 12.08
C VAL A 559 3.54 -34.67 11.33
N VAL A 560 3.85 -33.37 11.45
CA VAL A 560 3.15 -32.31 10.73
C VAL A 560 3.87 -32.08 9.40
N ASP A 561 3.10 -32.15 8.33
CA ASP A 561 3.64 -31.94 6.99
C ASP A 561 4.07 -30.48 6.81
N ASN A 562 5.19 -30.25 6.13
CA ASN A 562 5.65 -28.92 5.76
C ASN A 562 5.52 -28.72 4.25
N THR A 563 4.54 -27.96 3.86
CA THR A 563 4.25 -27.61 2.48
C THR A 563 4.56 -26.15 2.16
N ALA A 564 5.41 -25.51 2.96
CA ALA A 564 5.69 -24.08 2.92
C ALA A 564 4.44 -23.18 3.02
N ASP A 565 3.31 -23.72 3.51
CA ASP A 565 2.18 -22.90 3.95
C ASP A 565 2.60 -22.02 5.14
N ASN A 566 2.25 -20.74 5.11
CA ASN A 566 2.64 -19.79 6.16
C ASN A 566 2.11 -20.19 7.54
N ASN A 567 0.99 -20.92 7.59
CA ASN A 567 0.40 -21.47 8.81
C ASN A 567 1.29 -22.50 9.53
N VAL A 568 2.31 -23.06 8.87
CA VAL A 568 3.33 -23.93 9.50
C VAL A 568 4.08 -23.16 10.60
N ALA A 569 4.45 -21.90 10.32
CA ALA A 569 5.06 -21.03 11.32
C ALA A 569 4.07 -20.70 12.45
N ALA A 570 2.82 -20.35 12.14
CA ALA A 570 1.79 -20.11 13.13
C ALA A 570 1.62 -21.30 14.09
N PHE A 571 1.60 -22.52 13.55
CA PHE A 571 1.51 -23.73 14.36
C PHE A 571 2.73 -23.89 15.29
N ARG A 572 3.96 -23.70 14.76
CA ARG A 572 5.19 -23.82 15.57
C ARG A 572 5.18 -22.86 16.75
N PHE A 573 4.86 -21.58 16.53
CA PHE A 573 4.87 -20.56 17.59
C PHE A 573 3.67 -20.68 18.54
N LYS A 574 2.53 -21.14 18.07
CA LYS A 574 1.38 -21.50 18.93
C LYS A 574 1.75 -22.53 19.99
N PHE A 575 2.55 -23.52 19.61
CA PHE A 575 3.03 -24.57 20.50
C PHE A 575 4.51 -24.37 20.90
N ALA A 576 4.89 -23.13 21.19
CA ALA A 576 6.26 -22.72 21.49
C ALA A 576 6.95 -23.55 22.60
N LYS A 577 6.21 -24.06 23.58
CA LYS A 577 6.72 -24.86 24.70
C LYS A 577 6.85 -26.34 24.39
N THR A 578 6.34 -26.81 23.25
CA THR A 578 6.41 -28.21 22.85
C THR A 578 7.73 -28.48 22.15
N LYS A 579 8.41 -29.54 22.53
CA LYS A 579 9.59 -30.00 21.80
C LYS A 579 9.17 -30.53 20.43
N MET A 580 9.79 -30.00 19.40
CA MET A 580 9.59 -30.38 18.02
C MET A 580 10.93 -30.49 17.32
N GLN A 581 11.04 -31.39 16.37
CA GLN A 581 12.23 -31.59 15.54
C GLN A 581 11.85 -31.37 14.09
N ALA A 582 12.72 -30.77 13.30
CA ALA A 582 12.58 -30.70 11.86
C ALA A 582 13.34 -31.85 11.20
N ALA A 583 12.73 -32.49 10.21
CA ALA A 583 13.42 -33.40 9.34
C ALA A 583 14.40 -32.65 8.42
N GLU A 584 15.63 -33.14 8.26
CA GLU A 584 16.65 -32.49 7.43
C GLU A 584 16.62 -32.93 5.95
N GLU A 585 15.82 -33.94 5.63
CA GLU A 585 15.66 -34.48 4.29
C GLU A 585 14.24 -35.01 4.07
N ASP A 586 13.86 -35.18 2.81
CA ASP A 586 12.61 -35.82 2.43
C ASP A 586 12.61 -37.29 2.89
N PHE A 587 11.46 -37.79 3.36
CA PHE A 587 11.37 -39.18 3.83
C PHE A 587 9.97 -39.78 3.66
N ASP A 588 9.89 -41.08 3.60
CA ASP A 588 8.64 -41.84 3.57
C ASP A 588 8.39 -42.54 4.91
N ALA A 589 7.20 -42.34 5.48
CA ALA A 589 6.78 -43.01 6.70
C ALA A 589 5.25 -43.17 6.74
N GLY A 590 4.78 -44.32 7.25
CA GLY A 590 3.35 -44.62 7.38
C GLY A 590 2.56 -44.57 6.07
N GLY A 591 3.23 -44.75 4.94
CA GLY A 591 2.60 -44.65 3.60
C GLY A 591 2.44 -43.23 3.07
N HIS A 592 3.08 -42.25 3.72
CA HIS A 592 3.07 -40.84 3.33
C HIS A 592 4.49 -40.39 3.00
N HIS A 593 4.61 -39.49 2.06
CA HIS A 593 5.84 -38.77 1.72
C HIS A 593 5.86 -37.42 2.44
N PHE A 594 6.94 -37.12 3.16
CA PHE A 594 7.16 -35.87 3.90
C PHE A 594 8.36 -35.13 3.34
N ARG A 595 8.26 -33.83 3.27
CA ARG A 595 9.35 -32.95 2.86
C ARG A 595 10.27 -32.61 4.02
N ALA A 596 11.49 -32.23 3.69
CA ALA A 596 12.41 -31.61 4.64
C ALA A 596 11.72 -30.43 5.36
N GLY A 597 11.97 -30.32 6.65
CA GLY A 597 11.27 -29.35 7.51
C GLY A 597 9.94 -29.87 8.10
N ALA A 598 9.48 -31.08 7.76
CA ALA A 598 8.34 -31.71 8.44
C ALA A 598 8.61 -31.78 9.95
N MET A 599 7.60 -31.35 10.76
CA MET A 599 7.78 -31.28 12.21
C MET A 599 7.45 -32.61 12.90
N ILE A 600 8.42 -33.23 13.53
CA ILE A 600 8.27 -34.47 14.28
C ILE A 600 8.09 -34.11 15.76
N ILE A 601 6.97 -34.52 16.34
CA ILE A 601 6.55 -34.15 17.70
C ILE A 601 6.41 -35.44 18.52
N PRO A 602 7.43 -35.82 19.30
CA PRO A 602 7.33 -36.96 20.21
C PRO A 602 6.34 -36.71 21.35
N ASN A 603 5.53 -37.69 21.71
CA ASN A 603 4.53 -37.60 22.79
C ASN A 603 3.57 -36.41 22.61
N ALA A 604 3.08 -36.21 21.40
CA ALA A 604 2.21 -35.11 21.03
C ALA A 604 0.88 -35.14 21.81
N ASN A 605 0.47 -33.98 22.33
CA ASN A 605 -0.87 -33.82 22.90
C ASN A 605 -1.89 -33.63 21.76
N ARG A 606 -2.32 -34.72 21.15
CA ARG A 606 -3.24 -34.75 20.04
C ARG A 606 -4.53 -33.97 20.32
N ALA A 607 -5.09 -34.04 21.51
CA ALA A 607 -6.33 -33.38 21.87
C ALA A 607 -6.23 -31.83 21.78
N GLN A 608 -5.04 -31.28 21.99
CA GLN A 608 -4.77 -29.85 21.86
C GLN A 608 -4.35 -29.45 20.43
N MET A 609 -3.63 -30.31 19.71
CA MET A 609 -3.03 -29.98 18.42
C MET A 609 -3.97 -30.21 17.25
N GLU A 610 -4.80 -31.27 17.26
CA GLU A 610 -5.68 -31.61 16.15
C GLU A 610 -6.70 -30.51 15.81
N PRO A 611 -7.38 -29.86 16.79
CA PRO A 611 -8.26 -28.74 16.48
C PRO A 611 -7.53 -27.53 15.85
N GLU A 612 -6.29 -27.26 16.28
CA GLU A 612 -5.51 -26.16 15.72
C GLU A 612 -4.99 -26.49 14.31
N LEU A 613 -4.54 -27.73 14.06
CA LEU A 613 -4.18 -28.19 12.73
C LEU A 613 -5.35 -28.10 11.75
N ALA A 614 -6.55 -28.52 12.19
CA ALA A 614 -7.75 -28.40 11.39
C ALA A 614 -8.11 -26.93 11.08
N LYS A 615 -7.98 -26.03 12.08
CA LYS A 615 -8.22 -24.60 11.92
C LYS A 615 -7.22 -23.95 10.95
N LEU A 616 -5.93 -24.33 11.05
CA LEU A 616 -4.87 -23.80 10.20
C LEU A 616 -4.78 -24.46 8.82
N GLY A 617 -5.63 -25.44 8.53
CA GLY A 617 -5.61 -26.17 7.26
C GLY A 617 -4.40 -27.08 7.07
N LEU A 618 -3.69 -27.44 8.15
CA LEU A 618 -2.47 -28.24 8.11
C LEU A 618 -2.76 -29.74 8.27
N SER A 619 -2.03 -30.58 7.53
CA SER A 619 -2.11 -32.05 7.65
C SER A 619 -1.03 -32.58 8.58
N ALA A 620 -1.40 -33.58 9.41
CA ALA A 620 -0.47 -34.30 10.23
C ALA A 620 -0.81 -35.78 10.30
N PHE A 621 0.20 -36.61 10.61
CA PHE A 621 0.10 -38.04 10.66
C PHE A 621 0.57 -38.55 12.02
N ALA A 622 -0.28 -39.27 12.73
CA ALA A 622 0.05 -39.91 13.99
C ALA A 622 0.69 -41.28 13.74
N MET A 623 1.85 -41.56 14.36
CA MET A 623 2.63 -42.75 14.22
C MET A 623 2.97 -43.39 15.58
N ALA A 624 3.20 -44.70 15.61
CA ALA A 624 3.57 -45.40 16.83
C ALA A 624 4.98 -45.06 17.32
N SER A 625 5.89 -44.74 16.40
CA SER A 625 7.31 -44.38 16.67
C SER A 625 7.76 -43.26 15.73
N ALA A 626 8.80 -42.55 16.18
CA ALA A 626 9.42 -41.52 15.34
C ALA A 626 9.99 -42.17 14.05
N PRO A 627 9.85 -41.48 12.89
CA PRO A 627 10.46 -41.94 11.64
C PRO A 627 11.98 -41.94 11.78
N ASN A 628 12.63 -42.83 11.00
CA ASN A 628 14.09 -42.91 10.97
C ASN A 628 14.62 -41.94 9.89
N VAL A 629 14.74 -40.67 10.25
CA VAL A 629 15.26 -39.60 9.40
C VAL A 629 16.19 -38.70 10.23
N LYS A 630 17.14 -38.07 9.61
CA LYS A 630 18.01 -37.09 10.27
C LYS A 630 17.18 -35.87 10.67
N THR A 631 17.36 -35.40 11.91
CA THR A 631 16.59 -34.28 12.46
C THR A 631 17.45 -33.34 13.29
N HIS A 632 16.97 -32.10 13.46
CA HIS A 632 17.45 -31.14 14.43
C HIS A 632 16.30 -30.56 15.25
N GLU A 633 16.60 -30.01 16.42
CA GLU A 633 15.61 -29.39 17.31
C GLU A 633 15.13 -28.05 16.72
N LEU A 634 13.83 -27.81 16.78
CA LEU A 634 13.22 -26.53 16.46
C LEU A 634 13.06 -25.68 17.72
N ASP A 635 14.11 -25.05 18.18
CA ASP A 635 14.09 -24.17 19.34
C ASP A 635 13.44 -22.82 18.99
N VAL A 636 12.48 -22.37 19.80
CA VAL A 636 11.82 -21.06 19.60
C VAL A 636 12.77 -19.95 20.02
N PRO A 637 13.15 -19.06 19.11
CA PRO A 637 14.08 -17.99 19.41
C PRO A 637 13.45 -16.81 20.13
N ARG A 638 14.26 -16.06 20.86
CA ARG A 638 13.96 -14.69 21.29
C ARG A 638 14.29 -13.78 20.12
N ILE A 639 13.27 -13.16 19.52
CA ILE A 639 13.41 -12.36 18.30
C ILE A 639 13.49 -10.88 18.65
N GLY A 640 14.54 -10.20 18.20
CA GLY A 640 14.64 -8.74 18.13
C GLY A 640 14.29 -8.27 16.72
N TYR A 641 13.33 -7.37 16.60
CA TYR A 641 12.99 -6.75 15.33
C TYR A 641 13.38 -5.27 15.36
N VAL A 642 14.31 -4.89 14.47
CA VAL A 642 14.94 -3.57 14.48
C VAL A 642 14.31 -2.67 13.42
N HIS A 643 13.95 -1.44 13.80
CA HIS A 643 13.59 -0.39 12.86
C HIS A 643 14.62 0.75 12.88
N SER A 644 14.67 1.52 11.81
CA SER A 644 15.44 2.75 11.76
C SER A 644 14.57 3.97 11.98
N TRP A 645 15.04 4.90 12.81
CA TRP A 645 14.36 6.19 13.00
C TRP A 645 14.45 7.13 11.78
N THR A 646 15.24 6.78 10.75
CA THR A 646 15.29 7.56 9.50
C THR A 646 14.16 7.23 8.54
N ARG A 647 13.74 5.96 8.51
CA ARG A 647 12.70 5.46 7.60
C ARG A 647 11.96 4.28 8.23
N THR A 648 10.64 4.38 8.26
CA THR A 648 9.73 3.32 8.70
C THR A 648 8.76 2.93 7.58
N GLN A 649 9.15 3.17 6.32
CA GLN A 649 8.31 2.99 5.13
C GLN A 649 7.84 1.53 4.97
N ASP A 650 8.79 0.61 4.89
CA ASP A 650 8.53 -0.78 4.49
C ASP A 650 8.48 -1.74 5.68
N GLU A 651 9.08 -1.36 6.80
CA GLU A 651 9.33 -2.26 7.92
C GLU A 651 8.06 -2.84 8.53
N GLY A 652 6.96 -2.12 8.45
CA GLY A 652 5.68 -2.56 8.97
C GLY A 652 5.09 -3.76 8.23
N TRP A 653 5.47 -4.02 6.98
CA TRP A 653 5.01 -5.21 6.27
C TRP A 653 5.57 -6.50 6.88
N VAL A 654 6.80 -6.46 7.38
CA VAL A 654 7.38 -7.58 8.15
C VAL A 654 6.65 -7.76 9.46
N ARG A 655 6.37 -6.65 10.20
CA ARG A 655 5.58 -6.73 11.44
C ARG A 655 4.17 -7.27 11.20
N ALA A 656 3.53 -6.85 10.11
CA ALA A 656 2.23 -7.36 9.69
C ALA A 656 2.25 -8.89 9.54
N ALA A 657 3.29 -9.43 8.89
CA ALA A 657 3.47 -10.87 8.76
C ALA A 657 3.71 -11.55 10.12
N LEU A 658 4.63 -11.02 10.95
CA LEU A 658 4.91 -11.57 12.27
C LEU A 658 3.67 -11.56 13.18
N ASP A 659 2.94 -10.44 13.22
CA ASP A 659 1.73 -10.29 14.03
C ASP A 659 0.62 -11.26 13.59
N THR A 660 0.37 -11.37 12.28
CA THR A 660 -0.69 -12.24 11.72
C THR A 660 -0.45 -13.72 12.01
N TYR A 661 0.79 -14.17 11.86
CA TYR A 661 1.13 -15.58 12.13
C TYR A 661 1.51 -15.85 13.58
N GLY A 662 1.34 -14.84 14.48
CA GLY A 662 1.56 -15.00 15.91
C GLY A 662 3.00 -15.28 16.31
N ILE A 663 3.97 -14.76 15.56
CA ILE A 663 5.40 -14.86 15.82
C ILE A 663 5.81 -13.74 16.77
N PRO A 664 6.17 -14.03 18.04
CA PRO A 664 6.50 -12.99 19.01
C PRO A 664 7.87 -12.38 18.76
N TYR A 665 7.95 -11.05 18.90
CA TYR A 665 9.20 -10.30 18.74
C TYR A 665 9.26 -9.12 19.72
N THR A 666 10.47 -8.63 19.97
CA THR A 666 10.71 -7.36 20.66
C THR A 666 11.03 -6.31 19.61
N TYR A 667 10.15 -5.32 19.45
CA TYR A 667 10.31 -4.20 18.50
C TYR A 667 11.13 -3.08 19.15
N PHE A 668 12.17 -2.60 18.45
CA PHE A 668 13.01 -1.51 18.98
C PHE A 668 13.80 -0.79 17.89
N GLY A 669 14.10 0.50 18.14
CA GLY A 669 14.89 1.33 17.24
C GLY A 669 16.37 0.96 17.22
N ASP A 670 17.01 1.19 16.09
CA ASP A 670 18.41 0.88 15.75
C ASP A 670 19.44 1.38 16.77
N ILE A 671 19.15 2.48 17.48
CA ILE A 671 20.01 3.01 18.55
C ILE A 671 20.28 1.97 19.66
N LYS A 672 19.32 1.09 19.93
CA LYS A 672 19.47 0.06 20.98
C LYS A 672 20.47 -1.04 20.59
N LEU A 673 20.87 -1.13 19.35
CA LEU A 673 21.96 -2.00 18.90
C LEU A 673 23.32 -1.61 19.51
N ARG A 674 23.45 -0.36 19.99
CA ARG A 674 24.66 0.08 20.74
C ARG A 674 24.76 -0.55 22.14
N ASP A 675 23.68 -1.13 22.65
CA ASP A 675 23.71 -1.83 23.93
C ASP A 675 24.59 -3.08 23.80
N ALA A 676 25.49 -3.28 24.77
CA ALA A 676 26.30 -4.50 24.82
C ALA A 676 25.46 -5.76 25.10
N ASN A 677 26.03 -6.92 24.80
CA ASN A 677 25.48 -8.24 25.12
C ASN A 677 24.14 -8.55 24.43
N LEU A 678 24.01 -8.23 23.16
CA LEU A 678 22.81 -8.51 22.36
C LEU A 678 22.45 -9.99 22.39
N ARG A 679 23.44 -10.89 22.37
CA ARG A 679 23.22 -12.35 22.42
C ARG A 679 22.54 -12.84 23.71
N GLN A 680 22.68 -12.12 24.80
CA GLN A 680 21.98 -12.46 26.05
C GLN A 680 20.49 -12.10 25.97
N LYS A 681 20.12 -11.14 25.12
CA LYS A 681 18.74 -10.65 24.94
C LYS A 681 18.02 -11.40 23.83
N TYR A 682 18.71 -11.67 22.73
CA TYR A 682 18.15 -12.18 21.48
C TYR A 682 18.90 -13.42 20.98
N ASP A 683 18.19 -14.26 20.27
CA ASP A 683 18.70 -15.40 19.52
C ASP A 683 18.71 -15.08 18.02
N VAL A 684 17.68 -14.38 17.55
CA VAL A 684 17.53 -13.84 16.19
C VAL A 684 17.34 -12.33 16.25
N ILE A 685 18.04 -11.62 15.35
CA ILE A 685 17.76 -10.21 15.06
C ILE A 685 17.33 -10.10 13.60
N VAL A 686 16.18 -9.46 13.36
CA VAL A 686 15.65 -9.19 12.02
C VAL A 686 15.76 -7.70 11.73
N MET A 687 16.38 -7.33 10.61
CA MET A 687 16.49 -5.97 10.12
C MET A 687 15.84 -5.87 8.73
N PRO A 688 14.77 -5.09 8.57
CA PRO A 688 14.05 -4.94 7.31
C PRO A 688 14.84 -4.08 6.32
N HIS A 689 14.32 -3.97 5.10
CA HIS A 689 14.79 -2.96 4.15
C HIS A 689 14.62 -1.54 4.72
N ILE A 690 15.68 -0.76 4.74
CA ILE A 690 15.66 0.64 5.23
C ILE A 690 15.71 1.63 4.06
N GLY A 691 16.56 1.36 3.06
CA GLY A 691 16.83 2.28 1.95
C GLY A 691 17.85 3.37 2.30
N GLY A 692 18.41 4.00 1.27
CA GLY A 692 19.46 4.99 1.41
C GLY A 692 20.88 4.39 1.31
N THR A 693 21.89 5.17 1.64
CA THR A 693 23.28 4.70 1.63
C THR A 693 23.61 3.91 2.88
N VAL A 694 24.58 2.98 2.80
CA VAL A 694 25.09 2.23 3.96
C VAL A 694 25.40 3.17 5.14
N GLN A 695 26.04 4.31 4.86
CA GLN A 695 26.39 5.29 5.87
C GLN A 695 25.14 5.90 6.53
N SER A 696 24.10 6.25 5.75
CA SER A 696 22.85 6.79 6.30
C SER A 696 22.10 5.77 7.14
N MET A 697 22.09 4.50 6.73
CA MET A 697 21.47 3.41 7.49
C MET A 697 22.16 3.17 8.84
N VAL A 698 23.50 3.30 8.88
CA VAL A 698 24.27 3.10 10.12
C VAL A 698 24.20 4.31 11.04
N ASN A 699 24.35 5.52 10.51
CA ASN A 699 24.42 6.74 11.30
C ASN A 699 23.05 7.28 11.75
N GLY A 700 21.98 6.88 11.07
CA GLY A 700 20.63 7.35 11.39
C GLY A 700 20.48 8.87 11.27
N ILE A 701 19.57 9.44 12.04
CA ILE A 701 19.35 10.89 12.12
C ILE A 701 20.60 11.54 12.76
N PRO A 702 21.25 12.52 12.10
CA PRO A 702 22.44 13.17 12.63
C PRO A 702 22.20 13.87 13.98
N LYS A 703 23.18 13.83 14.87
CA LYS A 703 23.19 14.64 16.11
C LYS A 703 23.83 15.99 15.86
N THR A 704 23.03 16.96 15.39
CA THR A 704 23.54 18.30 15.05
C THR A 704 23.60 19.27 16.24
N GLY A 705 22.88 18.98 17.33
CA GLY A 705 22.83 19.80 18.55
C GLY A 705 22.90 18.98 19.82
N ALA A 706 23.01 19.67 20.96
CA ALA A 706 23.03 19.03 22.28
C ALA A 706 21.63 18.55 22.73
N THR A 707 20.56 19.14 22.21
CA THR A 707 19.18 18.84 22.62
C THR A 707 18.72 17.54 21.98
N ALA A 708 18.24 16.62 22.82
CA ALA A 708 17.66 15.35 22.35
C ALA A 708 16.36 15.56 21.57
N LEU A 709 16.09 14.71 20.58
CA LEU A 709 14.81 14.63 19.88
C LEU A 709 13.99 13.45 20.44
N PRO A 710 13.07 13.69 21.38
CA PRO A 710 12.27 12.64 21.98
C PRO A 710 11.07 12.31 21.11
N TYR A 711 10.77 11.01 21.01
CA TYR A 711 9.50 10.50 20.46
C TYR A 711 8.79 9.72 21.56
N LYS A 712 8.13 10.44 22.48
CA LYS A 712 7.47 9.88 23.67
C LYS A 712 6.10 10.51 23.88
N LYS A 713 5.14 9.69 24.27
CA LYS A 713 3.83 10.16 24.73
C LYS A 713 3.97 11.09 25.93
N THR A 714 3.30 12.22 25.86
CA THR A 714 3.21 13.22 26.93
C THR A 714 1.74 13.62 27.15
N ALA A 715 1.45 14.45 28.14
CA ALA A 715 0.11 14.98 28.33
C ALA A 715 -0.35 15.87 27.15
N GLU A 716 0.59 16.54 26.49
CA GLU A 716 0.34 17.44 25.36
C GLU A 716 0.33 16.69 24.03
N PHE A 717 1.24 15.74 23.81
CA PHE A 717 1.42 14.98 22.57
C PHE A 717 1.07 13.51 22.80
N GLN A 718 -0.22 13.19 22.65
CA GLN A 718 -0.77 11.89 22.99
C GLN A 718 -0.47 10.81 21.93
N SER A 719 -0.18 11.20 20.70
CA SER A 719 0.03 10.29 19.55
C SER A 719 1.48 9.78 19.46
N PHE A 720 2.41 10.36 20.22
CA PHE A 720 3.80 9.92 20.23
C PHE A 720 4.02 8.64 21.05
N GLY A 721 5.14 7.97 20.79
CA GLY A 721 5.56 6.79 21.55
C GLY A 721 4.89 5.50 21.13
N THR A 722 4.23 5.47 19.97
CA THR A 722 3.60 4.30 19.35
C THR A 722 4.03 4.23 17.88
N PRO A 723 4.43 3.05 17.36
CA PRO A 723 4.59 1.74 18.02
C PRO A 723 5.84 1.60 18.90
N ASP A 724 6.86 2.46 18.80
CA ASP A 724 8.04 2.49 19.67
C ASP A 724 8.24 3.88 20.29
N SER A 725 9.04 3.98 21.35
CA SER A 725 9.34 5.24 22.01
C SER A 725 10.82 5.40 22.31
N SER A 726 11.35 6.62 22.11
CA SER A 726 12.73 6.95 22.43
C SER A 726 12.85 8.31 23.12
N SER A 727 13.85 8.43 23.97
CA SER A 727 14.23 9.73 24.56
C SER A 727 15.05 10.58 23.61
N ASP A 728 15.67 9.96 22.62
CA ASP A 728 16.42 10.61 21.54
C ASP A 728 16.46 9.66 20.34
N ILE A 729 15.86 10.05 19.22
CA ILE A 729 15.79 9.24 18.00
C ILE A 729 17.01 9.40 17.10
N ARG A 730 18.02 10.19 17.50
CA ARG A 730 19.16 10.53 16.67
C ARG A 730 20.35 9.59 16.84
N GLY A 731 21.12 9.43 15.78
CA GLY A 731 22.44 8.80 15.78
C GLY A 731 22.47 7.33 15.34
N GLY A 732 21.36 6.70 15.02
CA GLY A 732 21.28 5.34 14.47
C GLY A 732 22.01 4.27 15.30
N MET A 733 22.36 3.15 14.72
CA MET A 733 23.16 2.11 15.38
C MET A 733 24.63 2.53 15.54
N GLY A 734 25.17 3.36 14.65
CA GLY A 734 26.57 3.76 14.64
C GLY A 734 27.53 2.57 14.51
N LEU A 735 28.84 2.85 14.58
CA LEU A 735 29.85 1.79 14.54
C LEU A 735 29.79 0.84 15.74
N ASP A 736 29.37 1.36 16.91
CA ASP A 736 29.20 0.51 18.10
C ASP A 736 28.10 -0.54 17.90
N GLY A 737 26.99 -0.16 17.24
CA GLY A 737 25.92 -1.10 16.88
C GLY A 737 26.38 -2.14 15.85
N VAL A 738 27.15 -1.72 14.82
CA VAL A 738 27.72 -2.64 13.84
C VAL A 738 28.65 -3.65 14.52
N LYS A 739 29.52 -3.19 15.43
CA LYS A 739 30.41 -4.05 16.22
C LYS A 739 29.60 -5.01 17.11
N ASN A 740 28.57 -4.54 17.80
CA ASN A 740 27.74 -5.37 18.67
C ASN A 740 26.94 -6.43 17.86
N LEU A 741 26.57 -6.12 16.62
CA LEU A 741 25.98 -7.11 15.70
C LEU A 741 27.00 -8.16 15.27
N GLU A 742 28.26 -7.77 14.99
CA GLU A 742 29.36 -8.73 14.75
C GLU A 742 29.53 -9.67 15.96
N GLU A 743 29.67 -9.12 17.16
CA GLU A 743 29.81 -9.91 18.39
C GLU A 743 28.60 -10.80 18.64
N PHE A 744 27.37 -10.33 18.32
CA PHE A 744 26.14 -11.11 18.43
C PHE A 744 26.18 -12.36 17.55
N VAL A 745 26.57 -12.21 16.29
CA VAL A 745 26.68 -13.33 15.34
C VAL A 745 27.85 -14.26 15.74
N GLU A 746 29.00 -13.73 16.08
CA GLU A 746 30.15 -14.54 16.52
C GLU A 746 29.83 -15.42 17.73
N GLN A 747 28.94 -14.97 18.63
CA GLN A 747 28.47 -15.69 19.79
C GLN A 747 27.33 -16.70 19.50
N GLY A 748 26.93 -16.87 18.24
CA GLY A 748 25.92 -17.83 17.82
C GLY A 748 24.51 -17.24 17.70
N GLY A 749 24.38 -15.94 17.46
CA GLY A 749 23.13 -15.33 17.05
C GLY A 749 22.92 -15.41 15.54
N THR A 750 21.67 -15.39 15.12
CA THR A 750 21.31 -15.33 13.70
C THR A 750 20.77 -13.95 13.35
N LEU A 751 21.40 -13.30 12.38
CA LEU A 751 21.03 -12.01 11.85
C LEU A 751 20.37 -12.20 10.48
N ILE A 752 19.13 -11.73 10.33
CA ILE A 752 18.35 -11.82 9.09
C ILE A 752 18.17 -10.38 8.57
N VAL A 753 18.58 -10.13 7.33
CA VAL A 753 18.57 -8.80 6.74
C VAL A 753 17.99 -8.80 5.33
N GLU A 754 17.21 -7.76 5.00
CA GLU A 754 16.46 -7.68 3.75
C GLU A 754 16.85 -6.45 2.92
N GLY A 755 16.86 -6.63 1.61
CA GLY A 755 17.05 -5.54 0.63
C GLY A 755 18.32 -4.75 0.89
N SER A 756 18.24 -3.42 0.87
CA SER A 756 19.41 -2.53 1.04
C SER A 756 20.16 -2.71 2.36
N THR A 757 19.48 -3.17 3.42
CA THR A 757 20.12 -3.41 4.71
C THR A 757 21.19 -4.51 4.62
N SER A 758 21.06 -5.43 3.66
CA SER A 758 22.07 -6.44 3.36
C SER A 758 23.42 -5.84 2.91
N GLU A 759 23.43 -4.61 2.38
CA GLU A 759 24.64 -3.92 1.91
C GLU A 759 25.60 -3.54 3.04
N ILE A 760 25.07 -3.37 4.28
CA ILE A 760 25.86 -2.96 5.45
C ILE A 760 26.97 -3.98 5.73
N PHE A 761 26.66 -5.26 5.68
CA PHE A 761 27.59 -6.31 6.18
C PHE A 761 28.80 -6.53 5.28
N PRO A 762 28.69 -6.63 3.95
CA PRO A 762 29.86 -6.61 3.06
C PRO A 762 30.64 -5.29 3.14
N ALA A 763 29.97 -4.15 3.27
CA ALA A 763 30.62 -2.84 3.32
C ALA A 763 31.54 -2.68 4.55
N TYR A 764 31.17 -3.27 5.69
CA TYR A 764 31.98 -3.30 6.92
C TYR A 764 32.80 -4.59 7.08
N ASN A 765 32.89 -5.42 6.02
CA ASN A 765 33.65 -6.68 6.01
C ASN A 765 33.20 -7.71 7.04
N LEU A 766 31.89 -7.72 7.37
CA LEU A 766 31.27 -8.71 8.23
C LEU A 766 30.76 -9.92 7.43
N ALA A 767 30.62 -9.77 6.13
CA ALA A 767 30.35 -10.85 5.17
C ALA A 767 31.40 -10.83 4.05
N PRO A 768 32.64 -11.26 4.33
CA PRO A 768 33.79 -11.06 3.43
C PRO A 768 33.70 -11.81 2.10
N GLY A 769 32.88 -12.86 2.02
CA GLY A 769 32.67 -13.63 0.79
C GLY A 769 31.61 -13.05 -0.13
N VAL A 770 30.96 -11.94 0.27
CA VAL A 770 29.89 -11.27 -0.49
C VAL A 770 30.32 -9.86 -0.88
N SER A 771 29.94 -9.43 -2.09
CA SER A 771 30.12 -8.06 -2.54
C SER A 771 28.83 -7.54 -3.19
N ILE A 772 28.61 -6.23 -3.11
CA ILE A 772 27.46 -5.57 -3.73
C ILE A 772 27.92 -4.87 -5.01
N GLU A 773 27.22 -5.16 -6.10
CA GLU A 773 27.43 -4.51 -7.40
C GLU A 773 26.33 -3.45 -7.63
N GLN A 774 26.66 -2.38 -8.31
CA GLN A 774 25.71 -1.33 -8.70
C GLN A 774 25.76 -1.11 -10.21
N PRO A 775 25.13 -1.98 -11.01
CA PRO A 775 25.17 -1.91 -12.46
C PRO A 775 24.32 -0.76 -13.00
N ASP A 776 24.93 0.14 -13.75
CA ASP A 776 24.23 1.28 -14.38
C ASP A 776 23.22 0.85 -15.48
N SER A 777 23.42 -0.34 -16.05
CA SER A 777 22.58 -0.88 -17.13
C SER A 777 21.31 -1.55 -16.63
N LEU A 778 21.21 -1.85 -15.32
CA LEU A 778 20.07 -2.56 -14.75
C LEU A 778 18.89 -1.61 -14.54
N PHE A 779 17.73 -2.00 -15.03
CA PHE A 779 16.45 -1.42 -14.68
C PHE A 779 15.44 -2.55 -14.42
N ALA A 780 15.05 -2.71 -13.16
CA ALA A 780 14.06 -3.67 -12.68
C ALA A 780 13.19 -2.98 -11.62
N ARG A 781 12.05 -2.43 -12.04
CA ARG A 781 11.21 -1.62 -11.19
C ARG A 781 10.04 -2.42 -10.66
N GLY A 782 10.12 -2.89 -9.40
CA GLY A 782 9.06 -3.65 -8.75
C GLY A 782 8.52 -4.76 -9.66
N SER A 783 9.30 -5.81 -9.86
CA SER A 783 8.98 -6.88 -10.83
C SER A 783 9.00 -8.23 -10.13
N ILE A 784 8.21 -9.16 -10.66
CA ILE A 784 8.26 -10.55 -10.20
C ILE A 784 9.29 -11.29 -11.06
N MET A 785 10.32 -11.76 -10.41
CA MET A 785 11.43 -12.49 -11.00
C MET A 785 11.38 -13.97 -10.63
N ARG A 786 12.08 -14.78 -11.40
CA ARG A 786 12.35 -16.17 -11.06
C ARG A 786 13.50 -16.23 -10.04
N GLY A 787 13.33 -17.01 -8.99
CA GLY A 787 14.38 -17.39 -8.09
C GLY A 787 14.69 -18.88 -8.25
N ASP A 788 15.93 -19.20 -8.64
CA ASP A 788 16.40 -20.58 -8.74
C ASP A 788 16.97 -21.00 -7.37
N ILE A 789 16.34 -21.95 -6.70
CA ILE A 789 16.86 -22.54 -5.45
C ILE A 789 18.01 -23.44 -5.81
N THR A 790 19.21 -23.04 -5.46
CA THR A 790 20.44 -23.77 -5.78
C THR A 790 20.84 -24.77 -4.70
N ASP A 791 20.23 -24.68 -3.52
CA ASP A 791 20.47 -25.58 -2.40
C ASP A 791 19.18 -25.95 -1.65
N MET A 792 18.49 -26.97 -2.16
CA MET A 792 17.26 -27.52 -1.58
C MET A 792 17.47 -28.17 -0.19
N SER A 793 18.72 -28.44 0.21
CA SER A 793 19.03 -28.97 1.53
C SER A 793 19.10 -27.90 2.64
N SER A 794 19.05 -26.62 2.27
CA SER A 794 19.07 -25.52 3.23
C SER A 794 17.77 -25.42 4.04
N PRO A 795 17.84 -25.26 5.37
CA PRO A 795 16.65 -25.03 6.18
C PRO A 795 15.82 -23.83 5.76
N ILE A 796 16.41 -22.84 5.10
CA ILE A 796 15.71 -21.62 4.64
C ILE A 796 14.62 -21.96 3.59
N VAL A 797 14.80 -23.01 2.83
CA VAL A 797 13.87 -23.43 1.77
C VAL A 797 13.07 -24.69 2.11
N TYR A 798 13.06 -25.12 3.37
CA TYR A 798 12.26 -26.27 3.79
C TYR A 798 10.79 -26.11 3.44
N GLY A 799 10.20 -27.18 2.95
CA GLY A 799 8.80 -27.26 2.56
C GLY A 799 8.49 -26.76 1.15
N TYR A 800 9.40 -26.10 0.45
CA TYR A 800 9.17 -25.74 -0.96
C TYR A 800 9.21 -26.97 -1.86
N GLU A 801 8.28 -27.05 -2.82
CA GLU A 801 8.10 -28.22 -3.67
C GLU A 801 9.10 -28.24 -4.83
N HIS A 802 9.36 -27.07 -5.40
CA HIS A 802 10.16 -26.89 -6.61
C HIS A 802 11.46 -26.14 -6.33
N ASP A 803 12.44 -26.30 -7.20
CA ASP A 803 13.70 -25.56 -7.20
C ASP A 803 13.62 -24.18 -7.85
N GLU A 804 12.40 -23.74 -8.20
CA GLU A 804 12.11 -22.42 -8.74
C GLU A 804 10.93 -21.81 -7.99
N ILE A 805 11.04 -20.53 -7.59
CA ILE A 805 9.93 -19.77 -6.98
C ILE A 805 9.85 -18.34 -7.53
N PRO A 806 8.64 -17.76 -7.62
CA PRO A 806 8.50 -16.34 -7.93
C PRO A 806 8.93 -15.47 -6.75
N VAL A 807 9.72 -14.43 -7.01
CA VAL A 807 10.22 -13.49 -6.00
C VAL A 807 10.00 -12.05 -6.43
N TYR A 808 9.70 -11.16 -5.48
CA TYR A 808 9.67 -9.73 -5.73
C TYR A 808 11.09 -9.14 -5.68
N PHE A 809 11.45 -8.35 -6.70
CA PHE A 809 12.73 -7.67 -6.78
C PHE A 809 12.55 -6.23 -7.30
N ASN A 810 13.24 -5.28 -6.65
CA ASN A 810 13.21 -3.87 -7.04
C ASN A 810 14.63 -3.31 -7.04
N GLN A 811 15.27 -3.31 -8.22
CA GLN A 811 16.55 -2.68 -8.54
C GLN A 811 17.79 -3.24 -7.82
N GLY A 812 17.72 -3.57 -6.55
CA GLY A 812 18.90 -4.01 -5.77
C GLY A 812 18.52 -4.50 -4.36
N PRO A 813 19.50 -4.97 -3.59
CA PRO A 813 20.93 -5.08 -3.91
C PRO A 813 21.26 -6.19 -4.93
N VAL A 814 22.36 -6.04 -5.68
CA VAL A 814 22.89 -7.08 -6.58
C VAL A 814 24.08 -7.74 -5.89
N MET A 815 23.84 -8.95 -5.36
CA MET A 815 24.84 -9.68 -4.57
C MET A 815 25.69 -10.60 -5.43
N ARG A 816 27.00 -10.42 -5.41
CA ARG A 816 28.00 -11.34 -5.97
C ARG A 816 28.67 -12.11 -4.85
N VAL A 817 28.78 -13.42 -5.01
CA VAL A 817 29.43 -14.32 -4.05
C VAL A 817 30.72 -14.89 -4.64
N ALA A 818 31.79 -14.93 -3.84
CA ALA A 818 33.07 -15.48 -4.22
C ALA A 818 32.99 -16.99 -4.55
N THR A 819 33.53 -17.43 -5.67
CA THR A 819 33.40 -18.82 -6.17
C THR A 819 34.61 -19.72 -5.86
N GLY A 820 35.68 -19.22 -5.21
CA GLY A 820 36.87 -20.02 -4.89
C GLY A 820 37.78 -19.44 -3.82
N PRO A 821 38.64 -20.28 -3.24
CA PRO A 821 39.65 -19.86 -2.28
C PRO A 821 40.68 -18.93 -2.97
N GLY A 822 40.62 -17.65 -2.75
CA GLY A 822 41.45 -16.62 -3.35
C GLY A 822 40.68 -15.47 -3.98
N GLU A 823 39.37 -15.61 -4.21
CA GLU A 823 38.46 -14.53 -4.58
C GLU A 823 37.83 -13.85 -3.34
N PHE A 824 38.55 -13.75 -2.24
CA PHE A 824 38.08 -12.93 -1.15
C PHE A 824 38.11 -11.46 -1.57
N PHE A 825 36.95 -10.80 -1.60
CA PHE A 825 36.81 -9.38 -1.92
C PHE A 825 37.41 -8.48 -0.82
N GLY A 826 38.02 -9.05 0.21
CA GLY A 826 38.63 -8.38 1.33
C GLY A 826 39.96 -7.71 1.01
N GLY A 827 39.99 -6.81 0.06
CA GLY A 827 41.23 -6.09 -0.19
C GLY A 827 41.18 -5.07 -1.31
N PHE A 828 40.45 -4.03 -1.28
CA PHE A 828 40.36 -2.91 -2.19
C PHE A 828 38.95 -2.60 -2.76
N ASN A 829 37.87 -3.09 -2.18
CA ASN A 829 36.72 -2.21 -2.20
C ASN A 829 37.10 -1.04 -1.28
N ARG A 830 37.34 0.12 -1.84
CA ARG A 830 37.20 1.33 -1.09
C ARG A 830 35.76 1.30 -0.60
N GLY A 831 35.57 0.81 0.64
CA GLY A 831 34.32 0.97 1.34
C GLY A 831 33.87 2.41 1.20
N PRO A 832 32.60 2.72 1.24
CA PRO A 832 32.16 4.10 1.27
C PRO A 832 33.03 4.79 2.29
N ASP A 833 33.54 5.99 1.95
CA ASP A 833 34.46 6.74 2.80
C ASP A 833 33.86 6.83 4.21
N VAL A 834 34.31 5.92 5.08
CA VAL A 834 33.82 5.78 6.45
C VAL A 834 34.47 6.90 7.23
N GLY A 835 33.84 8.06 7.30
CA GLY A 835 34.41 9.18 8.01
C GLY A 835 34.06 10.57 7.47
N GLN A 836 33.24 10.63 6.44
CA GLN A 836 32.65 11.92 6.09
C GLN A 836 31.51 12.23 7.06
N ASP A 837 31.64 13.36 7.77
CA ASP A 837 30.50 14.02 8.37
C ASP A 837 29.42 14.14 7.28
N VAL A 838 28.33 13.42 7.45
CA VAL A 838 27.18 13.57 6.58
C VAL A 838 26.71 14.98 6.78
N THR A 839 26.87 15.83 5.78
CA THR A 839 26.18 17.09 5.75
C THR A 839 24.70 16.75 5.95
N PRO A 840 24.05 17.24 7.01
CA PRO A 840 22.65 16.92 7.23
C PRO A 840 21.91 17.27 5.96
N MET A 841 21.06 16.37 5.49
CA MET A 841 20.09 16.74 4.47
C MET A 841 19.21 17.81 5.11
N ALA A 842 19.54 19.06 4.85
CA ALA A 842 18.92 20.24 5.46
C ALA A 842 17.50 20.48 4.95
N THR A 843 17.02 19.61 4.07
CA THR A 843 15.64 19.60 3.60
C THR A 843 15.15 18.16 3.57
N PRO A 844 13.94 17.88 4.01
CA PRO A 844 13.24 16.70 3.52
C PRO A 844 13.42 16.74 2.00
N MET A 845 14.01 15.71 1.41
CA MET A 845 14.01 15.63 -0.05
C MET A 845 12.56 15.83 -0.47
N PRO A 846 12.26 16.77 -1.35
CA PRO A 846 10.95 16.81 -1.93
C PRO A 846 10.76 15.41 -2.50
N LEU A 847 9.71 14.73 -2.05
CA LEU A 847 9.24 13.51 -2.66
C LEU A 847 9.33 13.77 -4.16
N SER A 848 10.18 13.01 -4.87
CA SER A 848 10.22 13.14 -6.31
C SER A 848 8.77 13.01 -6.76
N PRO A 849 8.19 13.98 -7.46
CA PRO A 849 6.81 13.85 -7.92
C PRO A 849 6.62 12.60 -8.79
N TRP A 850 7.71 11.94 -9.17
CA TRP A 850 7.75 10.79 -10.05
C TRP A 850 7.92 9.46 -9.31
N ASN A 851 8.44 9.46 -8.10
CA ASN A 851 8.51 8.27 -7.26
C ASN A 851 9.16 8.56 -5.91
N PRO A 852 8.46 8.43 -4.78
CA PRO A 852 9.06 8.52 -3.45
C PRO A 852 10.08 7.41 -3.18
N ASP A 853 9.97 6.25 -3.85
CA ASP A 853 10.89 5.11 -3.75
C ASP A 853 11.94 5.09 -4.87
N SER A 854 12.07 6.17 -5.65
CA SER A 854 12.99 6.14 -6.78
C SER A 854 14.45 6.11 -6.34
N VAL A 855 15.17 5.12 -6.84
CA VAL A 855 16.62 4.95 -6.71
C VAL A 855 17.40 6.19 -7.19
N ALA A 856 16.80 7.08 -7.97
CA ALA A 856 17.40 8.35 -8.36
C ALA A 856 17.70 9.27 -7.16
N ALA A 857 16.99 9.13 -6.05
CA ALA A 857 17.28 9.83 -4.81
C ALA A 857 18.63 9.40 -4.21
N ASP A 858 19.04 8.15 -4.42
CA ASP A 858 20.28 7.58 -3.88
C ASP A 858 21.53 8.02 -4.68
N ARG A 859 21.37 8.53 -5.90
CA ARG A 859 22.48 8.90 -6.79
C ARG A 859 23.00 10.34 -6.62
N ILE A 860 22.31 11.23 -5.93
CA ILE A 860 22.67 12.66 -5.88
C ILE A 860 23.66 12.99 -4.76
N SER A 861 23.90 12.11 -3.79
CA SER A 861 24.75 12.40 -2.62
C SER A 861 26.25 12.11 -2.78
N ALA A 862 26.73 11.68 -3.95
CA ALA A 862 28.10 11.18 -4.13
C ALA A 862 29.17 12.23 -4.43
N ARG A 863 28.96 13.54 -4.21
CA ARG A 863 30.00 14.58 -4.37
C ARG A 863 30.11 15.50 -3.14
N GLY A 864 30.87 15.07 -2.18
CA GLY A 864 31.33 15.90 -1.06
C GLY A 864 32.76 15.53 -0.65
N THR A 865 33.59 16.52 -0.38
CA THR A 865 35.03 16.39 -0.11
C THR A 865 35.34 15.84 1.27
N ALA A 866 36.35 14.99 1.35
CA ALA A 866 36.78 14.19 2.48
C ALA A 866 37.54 14.97 3.59
N SER A 867 37.32 14.64 4.87
CA SER A 867 38.32 14.68 5.93
C SER A 867 37.91 13.77 7.12
N GLY A 868 38.82 12.91 7.52
CA GLY A 868 38.84 12.15 8.78
C GLY A 868 38.54 10.65 8.65
N VAL A 869 39.54 9.84 8.41
CA VAL A 869 39.47 8.38 8.32
C VAL A 869 39.68 7.74 9.68
N VAL A 870 38.63 7.10 10.25
CA VAL A 870 38.83 6.11 11.31
C VAL A 870 39.05 4.76 10.63
N ARG A 871 40.25 4.21 10.71
CA ARG A 871 40.53 2.85 10.24
C ARG A 871 40.16 1.86 11.32
N LEU A 872 39.12 1.09 11.08
CA LEU A 872 38.98 -0.22 11.76
C LEU A 872 40.18 -1.08 11.31
N ARG A 873 40.80 -1.76 12.25
CA ARG A 873 41.94 -2.64 11.92
C ARG A 873 41.44 -3.76 10.99
N ALA A 874 42.12 -3.88 9.85
CA ALA A 874 41.91 -5.08 9.04
C ALA A 874 42.17 -6.31 9.94
N ARG A 875 41.23 -7.21 10.01
CA ARG A 875 41.40 -8.47 10.72
C ARG A 875 42.60 -9.20 10.11
N VAL A 876 43.59 -9.48 10.91
CA VAL A 876 44.63 -10.45 10.55
C VAL A 876 43.92 -11.80 10.40
N ALA A 877 44.10 -12.46 9.25
CA ALA A 877 43.54 -13.78 9.02
C ALA A 877 43.77 -14.67 10.27
N PRO A 878 42.77 -15.40 10.76
CA PRO A 878 42.96 -16.28 11.90
C PRO A 878 44.11 -17.24 11.59
N ASN A 879 44.99 -17.44 12.59
CA ASN A 879 46.02 -18.45 12.51
C ASN A 879 45.40 -19.78 12.09
N ALA A 880 45.98 -20.44 11.11
CA ALA A 880 45.56 -21.70 10.48
C ALA A 880 45.59 -22.94 11.42
N ASN A 881 45.39 -22.75 12.73
CA ASN A 881 45.39 -23.81 13.74
C ASN A 881 44.16 -23.81 14.66
N ALA A 882 43.06 -23.19 14.25
CA ALA A 882 41.78 -23.40 14.92
C ALA A 882 40.93 -24.35 14.03
N ASP A 883 40.51 -25.45 14.60
CA ASP A 883 39.61 -26.47 14.01
C ASP A 883 38.15 -25.94 13.77
N THR A 884 38.04 -24.82 13.09
CA THR A 884 36.78 -24.33 12.51
C THR A 884 37.06 -24.02 11.05
N ALA A 885 36.79 -25.01 10.20
CA ALA A 885 36.72 -24.78 8.77
C ALA A 885 35.69 -23.71 8.51
N SER A 886 36.11 -22.45 8.24
CA SER A 886 35.20 -21.42 7.77
C SER A 886 34.71 -21.87 6.39
N HIS A 887 33.51 -22.40 6.32
CA HIS A 887 32.83 -22.63 5.06
C HIS A 887 32.51 -21.27 4.49
N GLY A 888 32.85 -20.99 3.23
CA GLY A 888 32.49 -19.75 2.55
C GLY A 888 30.95 -19.54 2.49
N PRO A 889 30.46 -18.40 1.96
CA PRO A 889 29.04 -18.12 1.89
C PRO A 889 28.25 -19.25 1.20
N ARG A 890 27.14 -19.67 1.80
CA ARG A 890 26.19 -20.63 1.23
C ARG A 890 25.16 -19.87 0.40
N VAL A 891 25.18 -20.07 -0.92
CA VAL A 891 24.18 -19.47 -1.79
C VAL A 891 22.97 -20.38 -1.85
N ILE A 892 21.83 -19.89 -1.39
CA ILE A 892 20.58 -20.64 -1.30
C ILE A 892 19.77 -20.47 -2.58
N MET A 893 19.68 -19.22 -3.07
CA MET A 893 18.92 -18.86 -4.27
C MET A 893 19.72 -17.90 -5.14
N ARG A 894 19.50 -17.99 -6.46
CA ARG A 894 20.10 -17.11 -7.48
C ARG A 894 19.08 -16.66 -8.49
N PHE A 895 19.39 -15.56 -9.18
CA PHE A 895 18.76 -15.25 -10.46
C PHE A 895 19.20 -16.27 -11.51
N PRO A 896 18.33 -16.62 -12.48
CA PRO A 896 18.69 -17.48 -13.60
C PRO A 896 19.93 -16.97 -14.34
N ARG A 897 20.67 -17.89 -14.98
CA ARG A 897 21.86 -17.51 -15.77
C ARG A 897 21.49 -16.73 -17.02
N ARG A 898 20.38 -17.07 -17.67
CA ARG A 898 19.93 -16.42 -18.90
C ARG A 898 18.94 -15.29 -18.57
N PRO A 899 19.19 -14.05 -19.00
CA PRO A 899 18.27 -12.94 -18.73
C PRO A 899 16.84 -13.19 -19.19
N ALA A 900 16.66 -13.93 -20.30
CA ALA A 900 15.34 -14.24 -20.83
C ALA A 900 14.48 -15.14 -19.91
N ASP A 901 15.09 -15.82 -18.93
CA ASP A 901 14.38 -16.71 -18.01
C ASP A 901 14.03 -16.01 -16.68
N MET A 902 14.51 -14.77 -16.48
CA MET A 902 14.40 -14.08 -15.18
C MET A 902 13.03 -13.46 -14.91
N LEU A 903 12.50 -12.73 -15.90
CA LEU A 903 11.27 -11.95 -15.72
C LEU A 903 10.03 -12.83 -15.84
N LEU A 904 9.20 -12.83 -14.80
CA LEU A 904 7.90 -13.50 -14.81
C LEU A 904 6.75 -12.50 -15.02
N SER A 905 6.84 -11.30 -14.41
CA SER A 905 5.83 -10.25 -14.54
C SER A 905 6.45 -8.88 -14.25
N GLY A 906 6.17 -7.88 -15.08
CA GLY A 906 6.68 -6.51 -14.92
C GLY A 906 7.64 -6.08 -16.01
N THR A 907 8.81 -5.54 -15.66
CA THR A 907 9.84 -5.04 -16.59
C THR A 907 11.26 -5.41 -16.14
N LEU A 908 12.12 -5.71 -17.11
CA LEU A 908 13.55 -5.93 -16.89
C LEU A 908 14.35 -5.42 -18.08
N GLN A 909 15.33 -4.56 -17.84
CA GLN A 909 16.38 -4.18 -18.79
C GLN A 909 17.74 -4.43 -18.14
N GLY A 910 18.74 -4.79 -18.95
CA GLY A 910 20.09 -5.06 -18.45
C GLY A 910 20.14 -6.27 -17.52
N GLY A 911 19.30 -7.27 -17.76
CA GLY A 911 19.21 -8.49 -16.95
C GLY A 911 20.54 -9.28 -16.88
N GLU A 912 21.48 -9.04 -17.82
CA GLU A 912 22.84 -9.59 -17.76
C GLU A 912 23.56 -9.27 -16.45
N ALA A 913 23.26 -8.13 -15.85
CA ALA A 913 23.80 -7.72 -14.56
C ALA A 913 23.33 -8.62 -13.40
N LEU A 914 22.19 -9.27 -13.55
CA LEU A 914 21.62 -10.18 -12.56
C LEU A 914 22.02 -11.65 -12.81
N SER A 915 22.62 -11.97 -13.97
CA SER A 915 22.97 -13.35 -14.34
C SER A 915 23.78 -14.03 -13.23
N ASP A 916 23.22 -15.13 -12.70
CA ASP A 916 23.85 -15.96 -11.65
C ASP A 916 24.19 -15.17 -10.34
N ARG A 917 23.57 -14.00 -10.11
CA ARG A 917 23.72 -13.24 -8.86
C ARG A 917 22.83 -13.85 -7.77
N ALA A 918 23.33 -13.79 -6.53
CA ALA A 918 22.65 -14.38 -5.40
C ALA A 918 21.42 -13.56 -5.00
N GLN A 919 20.32 -14.22 -4.71
CA GLN A 919 19.10 -13.67 -4.13
C GLN A 919 19.04 -13.91 -2.61
N ILE A 920 19.56 -15.05 -2.15
CA ILE A 920 19.65 -15.38 -0.72
C ILE A 920 21.02 -16.00 -0.46
N VAL A 921 21.69 -15.47 0.56
CA VAL A 921 22.99 -15.95 1.03
C VAL A 921 22.94 -16.16 2.53
N ASP A 922 23.47 -17.30 2.98
CA ASP A 922 23.75 -17.59 4.39
C ASP A 922 25.26 -17.58 4.62
N GLU A 923 25.77 -16.56 5.32
CA GLU A 923 27.18 -16.41 5.69
C GLU A 923 27.40 -16.85 7.13
N SER A 924 28.19 -17.89 7.33
CA SER A 924 28.56 -18.36 8.66
C SER A 924 29.67 -17.47 9.24
N VAL A 925 29.44 -16.86 10.41
CA VAL A 925 30.38 -15.97 11.09
C VAL A 925 30.54 -16.41 12.55
N GLY A 926 31.69 -16.88 12.93
CA GLY A 926 31.92 -17.40 14.27
C GLY A 926 31.04 -18.66 14.53
N LYS A 927 30.07 -18.55 15.41
CA LYS A 927 29.12 -19.60 15.77
C LYS A 927 27.71 -19.35 15.22
N GLY A 928 27.49 -18.22 14.55
CA GLY A 928 26.20 -17.79 14.09
C GLY A 928 26.18 -17.52 12.59
N HIS A 929 25.11 -16.88 12.14
CA HIS A 929 24.78 -16.70 10.73
C HIS A 929 24.35 -15.28 10.41
N ILE A 930 24.69 -14.80 9.20
CA ILE A 930 24.11 -13.62 8.57
C ILE A 930 23.35 -14.11 7.34
N VAL A 931 22.03 -14.09 7.40
CA VAL A 931 21.16 -14.44 6.27
C VAL A 931 20.79 -13.16 5.54
N MET A 932 21.26 -13.01 4.31
CA MET A 932 21.09 -11.83 3.48
C MET A 932 20.10 -12.10 2.33
N PHE A 933 19.03 -11.32 2.27
CA PHE A 933 18.04 -11.33 1.20
C PHE A 933 18.29 -10.13 0.26
N ALA A 934 18.57 -10.36 -1.01
CA ALA A 934 18.53 -9.33 -2.05
C ALA A 934 17.09 -9.00 -2.45
N ILE A 935 16.20 -9.95 -2.21
CA ILE A 935 14.75 -9.82 -2.43
C ILE A 935 14.04 -9.26 -1.18
N ARG A 936 12.75 -8.90 -1.32
CA ARG A 936 11.90 -8.51 -0.19
C ARG A 936 10.83 -9.58 0.03
N PRO A 937 11.05 -10.57 0.90
CA PRO A 937 10.12 -11.68 1.08
C PRO A 937 8.77 -11.27 1.65
N PHE A 938 8.69 -10.16 2.41
CA PHE A 938 7.46 -9.67 3.07
C PHE A 938 6.93 -8.37 2.44
N TRP A 939 6.85 -8.29 1.10
CA TRP A 939 6.49 -7.07 0.41
C TRP A 939 4.98 -6.82 0.36
N ARG A 940 4.52 -5.66 0.87
CA ARG A 940 3.17 -5.07 0.72
C ARG A 940 2.00 -6.04 0.94
N TRP A 941 2.14 -7.00 1.85
CA TRP A 941 1.14 -8.06 2.06
C TRP A 941 0.78 -8.84 0.77
N GLN A 942 1.60 -8.77 -0.24
CA GLN A 942 1.36 -9.37 -1.56
C GLN A 942 2.15 -10.67 -1.75
N THR A 943 3.36 -10.77 -1.18
CA THR A 943 4.32 -11.83 -1.46
C THR A 943 4.22 -13.00 -0.48
N GLN A 944 3.02 -13.44 -0.08
CA GLN A 944 2.87 -14.56 0.87
C GLN A 944 3.52 -15.87 0.38
N GLY A 945 3.81 -15.99 -0.92
CA GLY A 945 4.57 -17.10 -1.49
C GLY A 945 6.00 -17.22 -0.96
N THR A 946 6.61 -16.10 -0.55
CA THR A 946 8.00 -16.06 -0.07
C THR A 946 8.14 -15.89 1.44
N TYR A 947 7.04 -15.71 2.20
CA TYR A 947 7.10 -15.53 3.66
C TYR A 947 7.83 -16.66 4.37
N MET A 948 7.61 -17.91 3.92
CA MET A 948 8.27 -19.07 4.54
C MET A 948 9.80 -19.05 4.41
N LEU A 949 10.38 -18.33 3.46
CA LEU A 949 11.84 -18.14 3.41
C LEU A 949 12.35 -17.44 4.68
N GLY A 950 11.68 -16.33 5.07
CA GLY A 950 12.00 -15.61 6.30
C GLY A 950 11.62 -16.40 7.56
N PHE A 951 10.43 -17.01 7.58
CA PHE A 951 9.97 -17.80 8.73
C PHE A 951 10.85 -19.03 8.96
N ASN A 952 11.29 -19.72 7.92
CA ASN A 952 12.23 -20.83 8.01
C ASN A 952 13.57 -20.38 8.56
N ALA A 953 14.11 -19.23 8.14
CA ALA A 953 15.35 -18.69 8.70
C ALA A 953 15.20 -18.41 10.21
N ILE A 954 14.02 -17.94 10.66
CA ILE A 954 13.71 -17.72 12.09
C ILE A 954 13.54 -19.05 12.84
N MET A 955 12.78 -20.01 12.28
CA MET A 955 12.49 -21.27 12.97
C MET A 955 13.71 -22.18 13.12
N ASN A 956 14.62 -22.14 12.13
CA ASN A 956 15.82 -22.99 12.11
C ASN A 956 17.10 -22.22 12.50
N TRP A 957 16.97 -21.11 13.20
CA TRP A 957 18.01 -20.11 13.47
C TRP A 957 19.35 -20.68 13.96
N ASN A 958 19.34 -21.74 14.75
CA ASN A 958 20.53 -22.37 15.34
C ASN A 958 21.02 -23.62 14.58
N HIS A 959 20.39 -23.95 13.45
CA HIS A 959 20.69 -25.13 12.63
C HIS A 959 20.76 -24.83 11.13
N LEU A 960 21.11 -23.61 10.74
CA LEU A 960 21.19 -23.21 9.31
C LEU A 960 22.30 -23.96 8.56
N ASP A 961 23.26 -24.55 9.25
CA ASP A 961 24.26 -25.45 8.63
C ASP A 961 23.72 -26.86 8.31
N ALA A 962 22.50 -27.19 8.70
CA ALA A 962 21.90 -28.47 8.35
C ALA A 962 21.87 -28.66 6.82
N GLY A 963 22.14 -29.87 6.35
CA GLY A 963 22.22 -30.20 4.93
C GLY A 963 23.46 -29.66 4.20
N ARG A 964 24.32 -28.87 4.83
CA ARG A 964 25.53 -28.35 4.20
C ARG A 964 26.51 -29.51 3.92
N HIS A 965 26.78 -29.77 2.65
CA HIS A 965 27.78 -30.78 2.25
C HIS A 965 29.17 -30.15 2.28
N ALA A 966 30.15 -30.84 2.86
CA ALA A 966 31.55 -30.42 2.76
C ALA A 966 31.94 -30.33 1.28
N ALA A 967 32.45 -29.17 0.85
CA ALA A 967 32.93 -29.00 -0.51
C ALA A 967 33.89 -30.12 -0.84
N ALA A 968 33.63 -30.92 -1.87
CA ALA A 968 34.51 -31.95 -2.33
C ALA A 968 35.89 -31.31 -2.60
N ALA A 969 36.92 -31.80 -1.89
CA ALA A 969 38.28 -31.34 -2.12
C ALA A 969 38.62 -31.51 -3.62
N PRO A 970 39.20 -30.48 -4.28
CA PRO A 970 39.54 -30.60 -5.69
C PRO A 970 40.48 -31.81 -5.84
N GLN A 971 40.11 -32.80 -6.65
CA GLN A 971 41.02 -33.86 -7.05
C GLN A 971 42.17 -33.20 -7.79
N VAL A 972 43.30 -33.07 -7.12
CA VAL A 972 44.56 -32.70 -7.76
C VAL A 972 44.88 -33.85 -8.71
N GLY A 973 44.51 -33.67 -9.97
CA GLY A 973 44.89 -34.56 -11.04
C GLY A 973 46.42 -34.59 -11.15
N GLN A 974 46.99 -35.73 -10.79
CA GLN A 974 48.36 -36.03 -11.16
C GLN A 974 48.48 -35.97 -12.69
N ARG A 975 49.22 -34.98 -13.17
CA ARG A 975 50.01 -35.06 -14.39
C ARG A 975 51.40 -34.49 -14.15
#